data_cd7d544c5e6330b725a0c03e95b4d00a
#
_entry.id   cd7d544c5e6330b725a0c03e95b4d00a
#
_cell.length_a   1.000
_cell.length_b   1.000
_cell.length_c   1.000
_cell.angle_alpha   90.00
_cell.angle_beta   90.00
_cell.angle_gamma   90.00
#
_symmetry.space_group_name_H-M   'P 1'
#
loop_
_entity.id
_entity.type
_entity.pdbx_description
1 polymer ?
#
loop_
_entity_poly.entity_id
_entity_poly.type
_entity_poly.pdbx_seq_one_letter_code
_entity_poly.pdbx_strand_id
1 'polypeptide(L)'
;MAASIAAATASAALQQVVARPAPVAGWLTFGGSGARPGATASTVGPLRASWFAPLAGTVTSQPLVARNVPRKGDTTVYVATSAGFVYALAANGYVRWRVDLGRFVLPACPQVPDGWGVTGTPVIDPATRTLYVVDAFGRLHAFDLATGAERAGWPVVLYRDYRRELVWGAMLLVDGAVYAGTGAYCDLPMEGKLIRVSLADRKVSGWTVVPPELGGGGGIWGWGGVAYSPRRDSLYVVTGNAFEGGTNKGAAFSEAAGYGEHLVELSPGLDVRSSDAPAPTGFTDLDFVGSPVVADPSGCDELIVAQAKNGMFFAWNADDVPSGPAWSLKLQKADPGAPLLTQPTWSSRFRSFYVATASKLVRIRLDAACKPQIAWQTTLGDATLYPSPTVAGGNVWLGLPVKDLSGVAEALLGVDAATGRVKVRRPIQGVSFAPPTVVAGTLFLASMHGLDAGGFPLARGRPASALDAYQSASDAAHRWQSREDGVYSTEDGGRHWHRIYPRYAAQVLRISKTTGLISVGSPATSCGCATRQLWTQNGGKSWRSAVVGQSYTASRGAVYWWTDNTLFLAAPNLRSSTRIAQTEDTIVSGTPVAGGIAALVDRREKAPQVILAQGAGTRLITLPAASPNTVVRTIRGIGGDLVVRGTSVATSTADPARVEWTSKDGGQTWSAPS
;
A
#
# COMPACT_ATOMS: atom_id res chain seq x y z
N MET A 1 0.30 -77.68 -39.89
CA MET A 1 -0.63 -76.91 -39.08
C MET A 1 0.17 -76.17 -37.99
N ALA A 2 0.45 -74.92 -38.19
CA ALA A 2 1.17 -74.06 -37.23
C ALA A 2 0.19 -72.99 -36.82
N ALA A 3 -0.13 -73.00 -35.54
CA ALA A 3 -0.98 -71.96 -34.90
C ALA A 3 -0.12 -70.81 -34.35
N SER A 4 -0.28 -69.64 -34.96
CA SER A 4 0.37 -68.41 -34.45
C SER A 4 -0.44 -67.85 -33.28
N ILE A 5 0.21 -67.68 -32.15
CA ILE A 5 -0.34 -66.98 -30.99
C ILE A 5 0.12 -65.51 -31.05
N ALA A 6 -0.81 -64.60 -31.31
CA ALA A 6 -0.56 -63.16 -31.25
C ALA A 6 -0.72 -62.69 -29.80
N ALA A 7 0.36 -62.23 -29.19
CA ALA A 7 0.34 -61.60 -27.90
C ALA A 7 -0.06 -60.12 -28.04
N ALA A 8 -1.22 -59.75 -27.53
CA ALA A 8 -1.66 -58.36 -27.42
C ALA A 8 -1.01 -57.70 -26.16
N THR A 9 -0.05 -56.82 -26.39
CA THR A 9 0.51 -55.95 -25.33
C THR A 9 -0.45 -54.80 -25.07
N ALA A 10 -1.22 -54.87 -23.98
CA ALA A 10 -2.00 -53.75 -23.51
C ALA A 10 -1.06 -52.73 -22.83
N SER A 11 -0.82 -51.59 -23.49
CA SER A 11 -0.13 -50.44 -22.91
C SER A 11 -1.11 -49.70 -21.96
N ALA A 12 -1.00 -49.93 -20.67
CA ALA A 12 -1.73 -49.16 -19.67
C ALA A 12 -1.05 -47.78 -19.51
N ALA A 13 -1.60 -46.78 -20.19
CA ALA A 13 -1.25 -45.41 -19.93
C ALA A 13 -1.67 -45.02 -18.50
N LEU A 14 -0.71 -44.94 -17.57
CA LEU A 14 -0.90 -44.33 -16.27
C LEU A 14 -1.27 -42.88 -16.46
N GLN A 15 -2.56 -42.54 -16.45
CA GLN A 15 -3.03 -41.18 -16.25
C GLN A 15 -2.56 -40.77 -14.87
N GLN A 16 -1.52 -39.95 -14.78
CA GLN A 16 -1.18 -39.24 -13.55
C GLN A 16 -2.39 -38.38 -13.18
N VAL A 17 -3.13 -38.81 -12.17
CA VAL A 17 -4.14 -37.98 -11.52
C VAL A 17 -3.38 -36.81 -10.88
N VAL A 18 -3.30 -35.69 -11.58
CA VAL A 18 -2.78 -34.45 -11.01
C VAL A 18 -3.70 -34.07 -9.85
N ALA A 19 -3.25 -34.33 -8.64
CA ALA A 19 -4.01 -34.02 -7.44
C ALA A 19 -4.43 -32.55 -7.46
N ARG A 20 -5.73 -32.29 -7.39
CA ARG A 20 -6.27 -30.93 -7.36
C ARG A 20 -5.62 -30.16 -6.20
N PRO A 21 -5.07 -28.95 -6.43
CA PRO A 21 -4.45 -28.19 -5.36
C PRO A 21 -5.45 -27.98 -4.20
N ALA A 22 -4.96 -28.04 -2.96
CA ALA A 22 -5.80 -27.75 -1.80
C ALA A 22 -6.41 -26.35 -1.89
N PRO A 23 -7.68 -26.14 -1.49
CA PRO A 23 -8.33 -24.84 -1.54
C PRO A 23 -7.54 -23.78 -0.77
N VAL A 24 -7.42 -22.58 -1.36
CA VAL A 24 -6.84 -21.42 -0.68
C VAL A 24 -7.84 -20.89 0.32
N ALA A 25 -7.41 -20.67 1.56
CA ALA A 25 -8.21 -20.14 2.64
C ALA A 25 -7.36 -19.18 3.48
N GLY A 26 -7.98 -18.30 4.24
CA GLY A 26 -7.27 -17.38 5.12
C GLY A 26 -7.89 -16.00 5.17
N TRP A 27 -7.06 -14.96 5.20
CA TRP A 27 -7.48 -13.57 5.18
C TRP A 27 -7.15 -12.99 3.79
N LEU A 28 -8.11 -13.11 2.86
CA LEU A 28 -7.86 -12.96 1.43
C LEU A 28 -8.17 -11.56 0.87
N THR A 29 -8.79 -10.71 1.70
CA THR A 29 -9.16 -9.33 1.38
C THR A 29 -9.12 -8.50 2.65
N PHE A 30 -9.10 -7.17 2.52
CA PHE A 30 -9.18 -6.26 3.66
C PHE A 30 -10.41 -6.56 4.53
N GLY A 31 -10.25 -6.51 5.85
CA GLY A 31 -11.33 -6.79 6.81
C GLY A 31 -11.80 -8.24 6.83
N GLY A 32 -11.18 -9.17 6.06
CA GLY A 32 -11.45 -10.59 6.06
C GLY A 32 -12.55 -11.06 5.11
N SER A 33 -13.43 -10.17 4.67
CA SER A 33 -14.49 -10.45 3.66
C SER A 33 -14.91 -9.19 2.92
N GLY A 34 -15.76 -9.30 1.91
CA GLY A 34 -16.33 -8.17 1.18
C GLY A 34 -17.13 -7.20 2.07
N ALA A 35 -17.79 -7.69 3.11
CA ALA A 35 -18.51 -6.88 4.09
C ALA A 35 -17.58 -6.07 5.03
N ARG A 36 -16.28 -6.31 5.00
CA ARG A 36 -15.25 -5.58 5.76
C ARG A 36 -15.38 -5.65 7.29
N PRO A 37 -15.82 -6.73 7.92
CA PRO A 37 -16.09 -6.74 9.37
C PRO A 37 -14.83 -6.55 10.22
N GLY A 38 -13.63 -6.91 9.77
CA GLY A 38 -12.39 -6.79 10.55
C GLY A 38 -12.33 -7.76 11.74
N ALA A 39 -13.13 -8.80 11.76
CA ALA A 39 -13.25 -9.73 12.88
C ALA A 39 -13.07 -11.20 12.46
N THR A 40 -12.52 -12.00 13.38
CA THR A 40 -12.35 -13.46 13.20
C THR A 40 -12.55 -14.20 14.51
N ALA A 41 -12.98 -15.45 14.40
CA ALA A 41 -13.04 -16.38 15.53
C ALA A 41 -11.65 -16.89 15.95
N SER A 42 -10.61 -16.73 15.12
CA SER A 42 -9.24 -17.15 15.44
C SER A 42 -8.74 -16.47 16.70
N THR A 43 -8.11 -17.23 17.57
CA THR A 43 -7.41 -16.71 18.75
C THR A 43 -5.98 -16.37 18.38
N VAL A 44 -5.38 -15.37 19.03
CA VAL A 44 -3.95 -15.10 18.94
C VAL A 44 -3.23 -15.95 20.00
N GLY A 45 -2.24 -16.73 19.60
CA GLY A 45 -1.43 -17.49 20.52
C GLY A 45 -0.50 -16.60 21.37
N PRO A 46 0.25 -17.19 22.33
CA PRO A 46 1.21 -16.43 23.11
C PRO A 46 2.21 -15.70 22.21
N LEU A 47 2.33 -14.38 22.35
CA LEU A 47 3.23 -13.54 21.54
C LEU A 47 4.72 -13.71 21.90
N ARG A 48 5.11 -14.85 22.49
CA ARG A 48 6.49 -15.14 22.89
C ARG A 48 7.42 -15.43 21.72
N ALA A 49 6.89 -16.09 20.69
CA ALA A 49 7.59 -16.33 19.44
C ALA A 49 7.19 -15.24 18.44
N SER A 50 8.15 -14.49 17.98
CA SER A 50 7.91 -13.40 17.02
C SER A 50 9.10 -13.19 16.13
N TRP A 51 8.85 -12.65 14.98
CA TRP A 51 9.85 -12.18 14.06
C TRP A 51 9.43 -10.84 13.45
N PHE A 52 10.38 -10.11 12.96
CA PHE A 52 10.21 -8.93 12.12
C PHE A 52 10.91 -9.17 10.80
N ALA A 53 10.21 -8.92 9.70
CA ALA A 53 10.78 -8.92 8.34
C ALA A 53 10.90 -7.46 7.88
N PRO A 54 12.12 -6.90 7.80
CA PRO A 54 12.33 -5.58 7.23
C PRO A 54 12.01 -5.63 5.73
N LEU A 55 11.19 -4.68 5.27
CA LEU A 55 10.76 -4.57 3.87
C LEU A 55 11.14 -3.21 3.31
N ALA A 56 11.36 -3.13 2.00
CA ALA A 56 11.60 -1.88 1.32
C ALA A 56 10.30 -1.07 1.20
N GLY A 57 10.24 0.06 1.88
CA GLY A 57 9.12 0.99 1.89
C GLY A 57 8.07 0.72 2.95
N THR A 58 7.25 1.72 3.17
CA THR A 58 6.15 1.67 4.14
C THR A 58 5.06 0.72 3.67
N VAL A 59 4.61 -0.17 4.56
CA VAL A 59 3.46 -1.03 4.29
C VAL A 59 2.19 -0.34 4.77
N THR A 60 1.42 0.20 3.84
CA THR A 60 0.11 0.83 4.10
C THR A 60 -1.03 -0.17 3.95
N SER A 61 -0.81 -1.26 3.22
CA SER A 61 -1.78 -2.32 2.96
C SER A 61 -1.94 -3.27 4.14
N GLN A 62 -3.16 -3.79 4.38
CA GLN A 62 -3.36 -4.87 5.32
C GLN A 62 -2.65 -6.14 4.82
N PRO A 63 -1.87 -6.84 5.67
CA PRO A 63 -1.27 -8.12 5.29
C PRO A 63 -2.35 -9.13 4.91
N LEU A 64 -2.30 -9.70 3.72
CA LEU A 64 -3.16 -10.79 3.30
C LEU A 64 -2.47 -12.12 3.59
N VAL A 65 -3.23 -13.10 4.05
CA VAL A 65 -2.68 -14.41 4.44
C VAL A 65 -3.42 -15.51 3.71
N ALA A 66 -2.70 -16.25 2.86
CA ALA A 66 -3.22 -17.41 2.17
C ALA A 66 -2.62 -18.71 2.72
N ARG A 67 -3.47 -19.62 3.15
CA ARG A 67 -3.11 -20.98 3.53
C ARG A 67 -3.16 -21.91 2.32
N ASN A 68 -2.38 -22.97 2.36
CA ASN A 68 -2.19 -23.93 1.27
C ASN A 68 -1.52 -23.32 0.03
N VAL A 69 -0.62 -22.36 0.26
CA VAL A 69 0.19 -21.71 -0.78
C VAL A 69 1.66 -21.68 -0.33
N PRO A 70 2.58 -22.13 -1.16
CA PRO A 70 2.43 -22.75 -2.48
C PRO A 70 1.84 -24.17 -2.43
N ARG A 71 2.02 -24.91 -1.33
CA ARG A 71 1.61 -26.30 -1.15
C ARG A 71 0.58 -26.43 -0.02
N LYS A 72 -0.11 -27.57 0.03
CA LYS A 72 -0.99 -27.93 1.16
C LYS A 72 -0.22 -27.85 2.50
N GLY A 73 -0.78 -27.12 3.47
CA GLY A 73 -0.17 -26.88 4.78
C GLY A 73 0.70 -25.62 4.86
N ASP A 74 1.20 -25.12 3.73
CA ASP A 74 1.99 -23.88 3.71
C ASP A 74 1.11 -22.65 3.98
N THR A 75 1.72 -21.63 4.55
CA THR A 75 1.11 -20.31 4.70
C THR A 75 2.01 -19.27 4.03
N THR A 76 1.40 -18.38 3.25
CA THR A 76 2.08 -17.24 2.61
C THR A 76 1.38 -15.95 2.99
N VAL A 77 2.16 -14.95 3.36
CA VAL A 77 1.72 -13.59 3.68
C VAL A 77 2.09 -12.67 2.53
N TYR A 78 1.13 -11.91 2.03
CA TYR A 78 1.32 -10.94 0.97
C TYR A 78 1.20 -9.54 1.53
N VAL A 79 2.17 -8.71 1.23
CA VAL A 79 2.19 -7.28 1.57
C VAL A 79 2.70 -6.47 0.38
N ALA A 80 2.19 -5.26 0.27
CA ALA A 80 2.63 -4.30 -0.73
C ALA A 80 3.10 -3.02 -0.06
N THR A 81 4.04 -2.31 -0.69
CA THR A 81 4.71 -1.16 -0.08
C THR A 81 4.59 0.10 -0.93
N SER A 82 4.65 1.25 -0.27
CA SER A 82 4.73 2.56 -0.92
C SER A 82 6.00 2.75 -1.76
N ALA A 83 7.02 1.92 -1.56
CA ALA A 83 8.18 1.87 -2.44
C ALA A 83 7.96 1.10 -3.75
N GLY A 84 6.74 0.58 -3.99
CA GLY A 84 6.36 -0.11 -5.22
C GLY A 84 6.63 -1.61 -5.21
N PHE A 85 7.00 -2.20 -4.09
CA PHE A 85 7.23 -3.64 -4.00
C PHE A 85 5.99 -4.39 -3.56
N VAL A 86 5.82 -5.58 -4.14
CA VAL A 86 4.90 -6.62 -3.66
C VAL A 86 5.73 -7.80 -3.21
N TYR A 87 5.49 -8.24 -1.98
CA TYR A 87 6.19 -9.36 -1.36
C TYR A 87 5.25 -10.51 -1.06
N ALA A 88 5.72 -11.72 -1.24
CA ALA A 88 5.16 -12.92 -0.64
C ALA A 88 6.16 -13.50 0.36
N LEU A 89 5.77 -13.60 1.62
CA LEU A 89 6.58 -14.13 2.70
C LEU A 89 6.04 -15.46 3.18
N ALA A 90 6.92 -16.39 3.51
CA ALA A 90 6.56 -17.59 4.25
C ALA A 90 6.14 -17.23 5.68
N ALA A 91 5.46 -18.14 6.37
CA ALA A 91 5.01 -17.95 7.76
C ALA A 91 6.14 -17.62 8.76
N ASN A 92 7.38 -17.92 8.41
CA ASN A 92 8.57 -17.62 9.21
C ASN A 92 9.30 -16.33 8.79
N GLY A 93 8.69 -15.50 7.91
CA GLY A 93 9.23 -14.22 7.47
C GLY A 93 10.18 -14.26 6.28
N TYR A 94 10.51 -15.44 5.74
CA TYR A 94 11.35 -15.52 4.54
C TYR A 94 10.57 -15.07 3.30
N VAL A 95 11.20 -14.22 2.46
CA VAL A 95 10.64 -13.81 1.18
C VAL A 95 10.67 -15.01 0.21
N ARG A 96 9.48 -15.40 -0.26
CA ARG A 96 9.31 -16.42 -1.30
C ARG A 96 9.54 -15.83 -2.68
N TRP A 97 8.92 -14.67 -2.92
CA TRP A 97 9.10 -13.89 -4.13
C TRP A 97 8.83 -12.40 -3.86
N ARG A 98 9.32 -11.58 -4.76
CA ARG A 98 9.14 -10.12 -4.75
C ARG A 98 9.02 -9.61 -6.19
N VAL A 99 8.14 -8.64 -6.39
CA VAL A 99 7.99 -7.90 -7.65
C VAL A 99 8.16 -6.40 -7.36
N ASP A 100 8.87 -5.71 -8.23
CA ASP A 100 9.05 -4.25 -8.21
C ASP A 100 8.15 -3.63 -9.30
N LEU A 101 7.13 -2.90 -8.88
CA LEU A 101 6.16 -2.24 -9.76
C LEU A 101 6.49 -0.76 -10.00
N GLY A 102 7.52 -0.25 -9.32
CA GLY A 102 7.91 1.15 -9.38
C GLY A 102 7.06 2.06 -8.49
N ARG A 103 7.48 3.32 -8.43
CA ARG A 103 6.84 4.38 -7.64
C ARG A 103 7.11 5.74 -8.26
N PHE A 104 6.33 6.75 -7.86
CA PHE A 104 6.67 8.16 -8.09
C PHE A 104 6.65 8.93 -6.75
N VAL A 105 7.16 10.15 -6.74
CA VAL A 105 7.22 11.00 -5.55
C VAL A 105 6.50 12.30 -5.83
N LEU A 106 5.56 12.68 -4.95
CA LEU A 106 4.92 13.99 -4.94
C LEU A 106 5.50 14.82 -3.79
N PRO A 107 6.27 15.89 -4.07
CA PRO A 107 6.91 16.68 -3.02
C PRO A 107 5.94 17.36 -2.06
N ALA A 108 4.74 17.68 -2.53
CA ALA A 108 3.68 18.30 -1.73
C ALA A 108 3.00 17.34 -0.75
N CYS A 109 3.34 16.03 -0.79
CA CYS A 109 2.68 14.99 -0.02
C CYS A 109 3.68 14.18 0.83
N PRO A 110 4.21 14.77 1.91
CA PRO A 110 5.24 14.13 2.74
C PRO A 110 4.72 12.95 3.59
N GLN A 111 3.40 12.69 3.59
CA GLN A 111 2.77 11.66 4.41
C GLN A 111 3.14 10.23 3.97
N VAL A 112 3.60 10.06 2.75
CA VAL A 112 4.11 8.77 2.24
C VAL A 112 5.61 8.93 1.96
N PRO A 113 6.46 8.67 2.95
CA PRO A 113 7.88 9.01 2.91
C PRO A 113 8.68 8.32 1.80
N ASP A 114 8.22 7.16 1.34
CA ASP A 114 8.89 6.39 0.29
C ASP A 114 8.37 6.71 -1.12
N GLY A 115 7.41 7.62 -1.24
CA GLY A 115 6.70 7.92 -2.47
C GLY A 115 5.45 7.06 -2.65
N TRP A 116 4.87 7.12 -3.85
CA TRP A 116 3.62 6.48 -4.23
C TRP A 116 3.93 5.25 -5.07
N GLY A 117 3.91 4.10 -4.44
CA GLY A 117 4.06 2.79 -5.06
C GLY A 117 2.74 2.03 -5.05
N VAL A 118 2.64 0.95 -4.26
CA VAL A 118 1.38 0.25 -4.01
C VAL A 118 0.86 0.68 -2.63
N THR A 119 -0.20 1.47 -2.62
CA THR A 119 -0.79 2.03 -1.40
C THR A 119 -2.04 1.30 -0.95
N GLY A 120 -2.87 0.83 -1.88
CA GLY A 120 -4.07 0.06 -1.58
C GLY A 120 -3.81 -1.39 -1.20
N THR A 121 -4.69 -1.96 -0.37
CA THR A 121 -4.61 -3.38 -0.04
C THR A 121 -5.01 -4.24 -1.25
N PRO A 122 -4.16 -5.19 -1.66
CA PRO A 122 -4.47 -6.17 -2.70
C PRO A 122 -5.70 -7.02 -2.40
N VAL A 123 -6.13 -7.85 -3.36
CA VAL A 123 -7.14 -8.87 -3.14
C VAL A 123 -6.72 -10.20 -3.74
N ILE A 124 -7.05 -11.31 -3.06
CA ILE A 124 -6.74 -12.67 -3.51
C ILE A 124 -7.99 -13.34 -4.04
N ASP A 125 -7.91 -13.86 -5.27
CA ASP A 125 -8.85 -14.83 -5.80
C ASP A 125 -8.40 -16.25 -5.43
N PRO A 126 -9.11 -16.91 -4.51
CA PRO A 126 -8.77 -18.28 -4.11
C PRO A 126 -9.02 -19.31 -5.22
N ALA A 127 -9.94 -19.04 -6.13
CA ALA A 127 -10.32 -19.98 -7.19
C ALA A 127 -9.24 -20.10 -8.27
N THR A 128 -8.72 -18.97 -8.73
CA THR A 128 -7.65 -18.91 -9.74
C THR A 128 -6.26 -18.86 -9.13
N ARG A 129 -6.15 -18.76 -7.80
CA ARG A 129 -4.88 -18.60 -7.05
C ARG A 129 -4.11 -17.36 -7.53
N THR A 130 -4.81 -16.23 -7.65
CA THR A 130 -4.28 -14.98 -8.19
C THR A 130 -4.31 -13.86 -7.15
N LEU A 131 -3.23 -13.08 -7.07
CA LEU A 131 -3.17 -11.83 -6.33
C LEU A 131 -3.36 -10.66 -7.29
N TYR A 132 -4.39 -9.86 -7.08
CA TYR A 132 -4.62 -8.63 -7.83
C TYR A 132 -4.07 -7.43 -7.07
N VAL A 133 -3.32 -6.56 -7.77
CA VAL A 133 -2.60 -5.42 -7.20
C VAL A 133 -2.69 -4.24 -8.15
N VAL A 134 -3.07 -3.06 -7.66
CA VAL A 134 -2.97 -1.80 -8.44
C VAL A 134 -1.65 -1.12 -8.10
N ASP A 135 -0.89 -0.76 -9.14
CA ASP A 135 0.35 -0.01 -8.97
C ASP A 135 0.13 1.51 -8.93
N ALA A 136 1.20 2.24 -8.66
CA ALA A 136 1.19 3.70 -8.61
C ALA A 136 0.75 4.39 -9.91
N PHE A 137 0.86 3.70 -11.03
CA PHE A 137 0.60 4.24 -12.37
C PHE A 137 -0.78 3.86 -12.92
N GLY A 138 -1.64 3.33 -12.04
CA GLY A 138 -3.04 3.01 -12.39
C GLY A 138 -3.21 1.72 -13.15
N ARG A 139 -2.34 0.73 -12.94
CA ARG A 139 -2.44 -0.57 -13.60
C ARG A 139 -2.79 -1.66 -12.60
N LEU A 140 -3.79 -2.46 -12.94
CA LEU A 140 -4.16 -3.66 -12.18
C LEU A 140 -3.35 -4.84 -12.71
N HIS A 141 -2.51 -5.40 -11.84
CA HIS A 141 -1.70 -6.57 -12.07
C HIS A 141 -2.38 -7.83 -11.54
N ALA A 142 -2.04 -8.98 -12.14
CA ALA A 142 -2.51 -10.29 -11.69
C ALA A 142 -1.31 -11.24 -11.54
N PHE A 143 -0.96 -11.60 -10.30
CA PHE A 143 0.19 -12.44 -10.00
C PHE A 143 -0.24 -13.83 -9.52
N ASP A 144 0.45 -14.85 -9.98
CA ASP A 144 0.33 -16.19 -9.41
C ASP A 144 0.80 -16.19 -7.95
N LEU A 145 -0.03 -16.70 -7.05
CA LEU A 145 0.23 -16.67 -5.60
C LEU A 145 1.53 -17.38 -5.21
N ALA A 146 1.87 -18.46 -5.88
CA ALA A 146 3.01 -19.28 -5.48
C ALA A 146 4.35 -18.73 -5.99
N THR A 147 4.35 -18.12 -7.19
CA THR A 147 5.56 -17.77 -7.92
C THR A 147 5.78 -16.27 -8.10
N GLY A 148 4.74 -15.44 -7.98
CA GLY A 148 4.80 -14.01 -8.32
C GLY A 148 4.90 -13.73 -9.80
N ALA A 149 4.75 -14.75 -10.67
CA ALA A 149 4.70 -14.55 -12.09
C ALA A 149 3.42 -13.80 -12.49
N GLU A 150 3.57 -12.77 -13.31
CA GLU A 150 2.43 -12.06 -13.87
C GLU A 150 1.70 -12.94 -14.89
N ARG A 151 0.38 -13.00 -14.80
CA ARG A 151 -0.44 -13.81 -15.68
C ARG A 151 -0.52 -13.17 -17.07
N ALA A 152 -0.66 -13.98 -18.09
CA ALA A 152 -0.83 -13.53 -19.48
C ALA A 152 -2.04 -12.59 -19.60
N GLY A 153 -1.89 -11.52 -20.36
CA GLY A 153 -2.91 -10.49 -20.55
C GLY A 153 -3.00 -9.43 -19.43
N TRP A 154 -2.07 -9.42 -18.49
CA TRP A 154 -1.96 -8.41 -17.45
C TRP A 154 -0.63 -7.64 -17.54
N PRO A 155 -0.58 -6.37 -17.05
CA PRO A 155 -1.60 -5.61 -16.33
C PRO A 155 -2.67 -4.97 -17.23
N VAL A 156 -3.79 -4.58 -16.61
CA VAL A 156 -4.86 -3.79 -17.22
C VAL A 156 -4.79 -2.35 -16.75
N VAL A 157 -4.91 -1.37 -17.66
CA VAL A 157 -4.91 0.05 -17.31
C VAL A 157 -6.29 0.46 -16.78
N LEU A 158 -6.35 0.95 -15.56
CA LEU A 158 -7.56 1.45 -14.90
C LEU A 158 -7.78 2.93 -15.20
N TYR A 159 -6.72 3.71 -15.06
CA TYR A 159 -6.70 5.16 -15.29
C TYR A 159 -5.30 5.58 -15.76
N ARG A 160 -5.23 6.80 -16.32
CA ARG A 160 -3.99 7.33 -16.90
C ARG A 160 -3.43 8.51 -16.12
N ASP A 161 -4.32 9.30 -15.51
CA ASP A 161 -3.90 10.45 -14.73
C ASP A 161 -3.66 10.08 -13.25
N TYR A 162 -2.58 9.36 -13.01
CA TYR A 162 -2.20 8.89 -11.67
C TYR A 162 -1.92 10.03 -10.65
N ARG A 163 -1.95 11.28 -11.07
CA ARG A 163 -1.89 12.43 -10.15
C ARG A 163 -3.27 12.83 -9.64
N ARG A 164 -4.31 12.53 -10.40
CA ARG A 164 -5.71 12.81 -10.04
C ARG A 164 -6.43 11.57 -9.53
N GLU A 165 -6.01 10.42 -10.00
CA GLU A 165 -6.63 9.14 -9.74
C GLU A 165 -5.60 8.21 -9.10
N LEU A 166 -5.72 7.92 -7.82
CA LEU A 166 -4.85 7.03 -7.09
C LEU A 166 -5.68 6.03 -6.30
N VAL A 167 -5.36 4.75 -6.38
CA VAL A 167 -5.97 3.72 -5.55
C VAL A 167 -5.29 3.72 -4.19
N TRP A 168 -5.98 4.26 -3.19
CA TRP A 168 -5.54 4.28 -1.81
C TRP A 168 -6.17 3.17 -0.98
N GLY A 169 -7.48 2.94 -1.18
CA GLY A 169 -8.26 1.95 -0.46
C GLY A 169 -8.03 0.52 -0.94
N ALA A 170 -8.56 -0.42 -0.17
CA ALA A 170 -8.52 -1.83 -0.49
C ALA A 170 -9.37 -2.17 -1.72
N MET A 171 -8.88 -3.07 -2.54
CA MET A 171 -9.65 -3.65 -3.62
C MET A 171 -10.67 -4.67 -3.10
N LEU A 172 -11.72 -4.88 -3.87
CA LEU A 172 -12.76 -5.86 -3.63
C LEU A 172 -12.86 -6.81 -4.82
N LEU A 173 -13.01 -8.09 -4.56
CA LEU A 173 -13.34 -9.11 -5.57
C LEU A 173 -14.75 -9.64 -5.28
N VAL A 174 -15.66 -9.45 -6.23
CA VAL A 174 -17.03 -9.94 -6.19
C VAL A 174 -17.44 -10.38 -7.59
N ASP A 175 -18.06 -11.55 -7.71
CA ASP A 175 -18.70 -12.08 -8.91
C ASP A 175 -17.86 -11.96 -10.20
N GLY A 176 -16.59 -12.35 -10.09
CA GLY A 176 -15.67 -12.32 -11.22
C GLY A 176 -15.27 -10.90 -11.66
N ALA A 177 -15.40 -9.91 -10.81
CA ALA A 177 -14.90 -8.56 -11.05
C ALA A 177 -14.09 -8.02 -9.88
N VAL A 178 -13.05 -7.22 -10.18
CA VAL A 178 -12.28 -6.46 -9.19
C VAL A 178 -12.75 -5.02 -9.20
N TYR A 179 -12.98 -4.45 -8.01
CA TYR A 179 -13.37 -3.07 -7.78
C TYR A 179 -12.27 -2.32 -7.05
N ALA A 180 -12.01 -1.09 -7.48
CA ALA A 180 -11.03 -0.18 -6.87
C ALA A 180 -11.58 1.24 -6.82
N GLY A 181 -11.55 1.86 -5.65
CA GLY A 181 -11.89 3.29 -5.49
C GLY A 181 -10.66 4.17 -5.74
N THR A 182 -10.85 5.32 -6.40
CA THR A 182 -9.80 6.32 -6.60
C THR A 182 -10.01 7.57 -5.76
N GLY A 183 -8.93 8.27 -5.47
CA GLY A 183 -8.89 9.56 -4.81
C GLY A 183 -7.45 10.04 -4.72
N ALA A 184 -7.21 11.29 -4.36
CA ALA A 184 -5.88 11.82 -4.11
C ALA A 184 -5.73 12.16 -2.62
N TYR A 185 -4.62 11.75 -2.03
CA TYR A 185 -4.40 11.96 -0.59
C TYR A 185 -4.05 13.41 -0.23
N CYS A 186 -3.53 14.16 -1.18
CA CYS A 186 -3.04 15.52 -0.95
C CYS A 186 -3.90 16.60 -1.61
N ASP A 187 -5.17 16.34 -1.83
CA ASP A 187 -6.18 17.26 -2.40
C ASP A 187 -5.72 18.01 -3.66
N LEU A 188 -4.76 17.48 -4.36
CA LEU A 188 -4.35 17.99 -5.67
C LEU A 188 -5.29 17.42 -6.70
N PRO A 189 -5.56 18.13 -7.82
CA PRO A 189 -6.77 17.85 -8.62
C PRO A 189 -7.14 16.38 -8.59
N MET A 190 -8.25 16.05 -7.90
CA MET A 190 -8.65 14.70 -7.55
C MET A 190 -9.89 14.31 -8.36
N GLU A 191 -9.91 13.08 -8.84
CA GLU A 191 -11.11 12.47 -9.41
C GLU A 191 -11.46 11.19 -8.64
N GLY A 192 -12.55 11.24 -7.89
CA GLY A 192 -13.13 10.08 -7.22
C GLY A 192 -13.93 9.22 -8.19
N LYS A 193 -13.54 7.97 -8.34
CA LYS A 193 -14.23 6.97 -9.16
C LYS A 193 -14.28 5.63 -8.44
N LEU A 194 -15.33 4.86 -8.71
CA LEU A 194 -15.31 3.43 -8.47
C LEU A 194 -15.09 2.73 -9.80
N ILE A 195 -13.97 2.05 -9.94
CA ILE A 195 -13.57 1.36 -11.16
C ILE A 195 -13.84 -0.14 -10.99
N ARG A 196 -14.44 -0.76 -12.00
CA ARG A 196 -14.72 -2.19 -12.10
C ARG A 196 -13.92 -2.80 -13.25
N VAL A 197 -13.25 -3.92 -12.98
CA VAL A 197 -12.59 -4.74 -14.01
C VAL A 197 -13.22 -6.12 -14.04
N SER A 198 -13.86 -6.47 -15.13
CA SER A 198 -14.34 -7.84 -15.37
C SER A 198 -13.17 -8.78 -15.59
N LEU A 199 -13.08 -9.87 -14.84
CA LEU A 199 -11.97 -10.83 -14.96
C LEU A 199 -12.10 -11.75 -16.18
N ALA A 200 -13.31 -11.87 -16.73
CA ALA A 200 -13.57 -12.74 -17.89
C ALA A 200 -12.97 -12.17 -19.18
N ASP A 201 -13.14 -10.87 -19.40
CA ASP A 201 -12.75 -10.17 -20.63
C ASP A 201 -11.82 -8.97 -20.40
N ARG A 202 -11.47 -8.68 -19.14
CA ARG A 202 -10.62 -7.54 -18.72
C ARG A 202 -11.20 -6.17 -19.09
N LYS A 203 -12.50 -6.10 -19.34
CA LYS A 203 -13.18 -4.84 -19.62
C LYS A 203 -13.21 -3.95 -18.37
N VAL A 204 -12.78 -2.71 -18.54
CA VAL A 204 -12.80 -1.66 -17.51
C VAL A 204 -14.05 -0.81 -17.69
N SER A 205 -14.76 -0.57 -16.60
CA SER A 205 -15.85 0.39 -16.49
C SER A 205 -15.70 1.18 -15.20
N GLY A 206 -16.31 2.35 -15.10
CA GLY A 206 -16.19 3.21 -13.93
C GLY A 206 -17.43 4.05 -13.71
N TRP A 207 -17.68 4.38 -12.45
CA TRP A 207 -18.65 5.37 -12.00
C TRP A 207 -17.89 6.53 -11.36
N THR A 208 -18.16 7.76 -11.82
CA THR A 208 -17.54 8.99 -11.31
C THR A 208 -18.39 9.57 -10.19
N VAL A 209 -17.78 9.85 -9.04
CA VAL A 209 -18.48 10.37 -7.86
C VAL A 209 -18.99 11.79 -8.08
N VAL A 210 -18.09 12.68 -8.49
CA VAL A 210 -18.41 14.06 -8.85
C VAL A 210 -17.85 14.33 -10.24
N PRO A 211 -18.73 14.48 -11.24
CA PRO A 211 -18.31 14.80 -12.60
C PRO A 211 -17.43 16.05 -12.66
N PRO A 212 -16.45 16.12 -13.57
CA PRO A 212 -15.54 17.27 -13.67
C PRO A 212 -16.26 18.61 -13.95
N GLU A 213 -17.36 18.58 -14.68
CA GLU A 213 -18.24 19.75 -14.97
C GLU A 213 -18.92 20.30 -13.71
N LEU A 214 -19.03 19.50 -12.66
CA LEU A 214 -19.55 19.90 -11.34
C LEU A 214 -18.43 20.24 -10.34
N GLY A 215 -17.18 20.28 -10.78
CA GLY A 215 -16.03 20.64 -9.94
C GLY A 215 -15.07 19.49 -9.64
N GLY A 216 -15.50 18.25 -9.78
CA GLY A 216 -14.66 17.09 -9.42
C GLY A 216 -14.58 16.85 -7.92
N GLY A 217 -13.70 15.97 -7.50
CA GLY A 217 -13.55 15.54 -6.11
C GLY A 217 -14.20 14.20 -5.83
N GLY A 218 -14.72 14.01 -4.61
CA GLY A 218 -15.46 12.81 -4.21
C GLY A 218 -14.59 11.56 -4.04
N GLY A 219 -13.37 11.68 -3.52
CA GLY A 219 -12.46 10.56 -3.39
C GLY A 219 -13.02 9.38 -2.60
N ILE A 220 -12.79 8.15 -3.08
CA ILE A 220 -13.05 6.89 -2.37
C ILE A 220 -11.70 6.38 -1.86
N TRP A 221 -11.26 6.85 -0.71
CA TRP A 221 -9.88 6.75 -0.27
C TRP A 221 -9.67 6.18 1.14
N GLY A 222 -10.72 5.78 1.85
CA GLY A 222 -10.58 5.05 3.11
C GLY A 222 -9.86 3.70 2.93
N TRP A 223 -9.10 3.26 3.94
CA TRP A 223 -8.27 2.04 3.89
C TRP A 223 -9.00 0.79 3.41
N GLY A 224 -10.26 0.61 3.79
CA GLY A 224 -11.07 -0.56 3.42
C GLY A 224 -11.67 -0.47 2.03
N GLY A 225 -11.62 0.71 1.38
CA GLY A 225 -12.22 0.91 0.06
C GLY A 225 -13.71 0.64 0.05
N VAL A 226 -14.17 -0.11 -0.95
CA VAL A 226 -15.57 -0.48 -1.14
C VAL A 226 -15.96 -1.68 -0.30
N ALA A 227 -17.15 -1.68 0.30
CA ALA A 227 -17.77 -2.82 0.95
C ALA A 227 -18.88 -3.46 0.12
N TYR A 228 -19.22 -4.70 0.40
CA TYR A 228 -20.25 -5.45 -0.33
C TYR A 228 -21.17 -6.21 0.63
N SER A 229 -22.46 -6.07 0.39
CA SER A 229 -23.50 -6.91 1.01
C SER A 229 -23.88 -8.04 0.08
N PRO A 230 -23.56 -9.30 0.42
CA PRO A 230 -24.03 -10.43 -0.39
C PRO A 230 -25.53 -10.66 -0.26
N ARG A 231 -26.16 -10.19 0.83
CA ARG A 231 -27.61 -10.29 1.04
C ARG A 231 -28.40 -9.43 0.05
N ARG A 232 -27.85 -8.26 -0.28
CA ARG A 232 -28.50 -7.26 -1.13
C ARG A 232 -27.93 -7.21 -2.56
N ASP A 233 -26.84 -7.93 -2.79
CA ASP A 233 -26.05 -7.81 -4.01
C ASP A 233 -25.72 -6.34 -4.30
N SER A 234 -25.19 -5.62 -3.28
CA SER A 234 -24.93 -4.17 -3.34
C SER A 234 -23.52 -3.84 -2.88
N LEU A 235 -22.92 -2.90 -3.59
CA LEU A 235 -21.67 -2.24 -3.21
C LEU A 235 -21.99 -0.97 -2.42
N TYR A 236 -21.19 -0.67 -1.42
CA TYR A 236 -21.27 0.55 -0.63
C TYR A 236 -19.94 1.29 -0.62
N VAL A 237 -19.97 2.58 -0.88
CA VAL A 237 -18.83 3.48 -0.76
C VAL A 237 -19.22 4.69 0.08
N VAL A 238 -18.25 5.27 0.77
CA VAL A 238 -18.34 6.63 1.30
C VAL A 238 -17.33 7.50 0.58
N THR A 239 -17.70 8.75 0.34
CA THR A 239 -16.99 9.65 -0.56
C THR A 239 -16.49 10.89 0.17
N GLY A 240 -15.41 11.46 -0.32
CA GLY A 240 -14.86 12.70 0.20
C GLY A 240 -15.48 13.95 -0.44
N ASN A 241 -14.85 15.08 -0.16
CA ASN A 241 -15.32 16.40 -0.57
C ASN A 241 -15.50 16.53 -2.09
N ALA A 242 -16.54 17.27 -2.49
CA ALA A 242 -16.66 17.84 -3.83
C ALA A 242 -16.01 19.23 -3.86
N PHE A 243 -15.61 19.69 -5.06
CA PHE A 243 -14.96 20.99 -5.23
C PHE A 243 -15.71 21.86 -6.23
N GLU A 244 -15.84 23.16 -5.95
CA GLU A 244 -16.34 24.13 -6.90
C GLU A 244 -15.26 24.53 -7.92
N GLY A 245 -15.65 24.68 -9.19
CA GLY A 245 -14.80 25.27 -10.23
C GLY A 245 -13.65 24.41 -10.74
N GLY A 246 -13.62 23.11 -10.45
CA GLY A 246 -12.71 22.15 -11.08
C GLY A 246 -11.23 22.29 -10.74
N THR A 247 -10.86 23.12 -9.76
CA THR A 247 -9.48 23.27 -9.30
C THR A 247 -9.40 23.13 -7.79
N ASN A 248 -8.59 22.21 -7.30
CA ASN A 248 -8.41 21.95 -5.88
C ASN A 248 -7.58 23.01 -5.14
N LYS A 249 -7.11 24.05 -5.79
CA LYS A 249 -6.33 25.10 -5.12
C LYS A 249 -7.23 26.26 -4.73
N GLY A 250 -7.58 26.33 -3.47
CA GLY A 250 -8.38 27.41 -2.91
C GLY A 250 -9.84 27.40 -3.33
N ALA A 251 -10.31 26.30 -3.93
CA ALA A 251 -11.71 26.12 -4.24
C ALA A 251 -12.52 25.90 -2.95
N ALA A 252 -13.70 26.46 -2.88
CA ALA A 252 -14.65 26.13 -1.87
C ALA A 252 -15.13 24.68 -2.05
N PHE A 253 -15.33 23.96 -0.96
CA PHE A 253 -15.99 22.66 -0.99
C PHE A 253 -17.47 22.87 -1.32
N SER A 254 -18.01 22.06 -2.23
CA SER A 254 -19.43 22.10 -2.62
C SER A 254 -20.12 20.80 -2.20
N GLU A 255 -20.98 20.87 -1.24
CA GLU A 255 -21.78 19.73 -0.75
C GLU A 255 -22.83 19.27 -1.75
N ALA A 256 -23.28 20.16 -2.61
CA ALA A 256 -24.38 19.88 -3.55
C ALA A 256 -23.88 19.24 -4.87
N ALA A 257 -22.58 19.05 -5.05
CA ALA A 257 -22.06 18.56 -6.32
C ALA A 257 -21.97 17.03 -6.34
N GLY A 258 -22.70 16.40 -7.23
CA GLY A 258 -22.66 14.96 -7.46
C GLY A 258 -22.92 14.16 -6.17
N TYR A 259 -22.08 13.17 -5.91
CA TYR A 259 -22.15 12.33 -4.70
C TYR A 259 -20.96 12.61 -3.75
N GLY A 260 -20.44 13.84 -3.69
CA GLY A 260 -19.46 14.24 -2.68
C GLY A 260 -20.05 14.15 -1.27
N GLU A 261 -19.28 13.64 -0.28
CA GLU A 261 -19.67 13.49 1.11
C GLU A 261 -20.93 12.63 1.36
N HIS A 262 -21.11 11.59 0.54
CA HIS A 262 -22.24 10.68 0.62
C HIS A 262 -21.83 9.28 1.07
N LEU A 263 -22.78 8.56 1.67
CA LEU A 263 -22.87 7.11 1.51
C LEU A 263 -23.61 6.83 0.21
N VAL A 264 -23.06 5.98 -0.65
CA VAL A 264 -23.69 5.59 -1.93
C VAL A 264 -23.76 4.07 -2.00
N GLU A 265 -24.96 3.58 -2.34
CA GLU A 265 -25.25 2.19 -2.68
C GLU A 265 -25.23 2.04 -4.20
N LEU A 266 -24.47 1.06 -4.72
CA LEU A 266 -24.42 0.76 -6.15
C LEU A 266 -24.71 -0.72 -6.41
N SER A 267 -25.23 -1.02 -7.60
CA SER A 267 -25.21 -2.38 -8.12
C SER A 267 -23.78 -2.85 -8.42
N PRO A 268 -23.51 -4.17 -8.53
CA PRO A 268 -22.24 -4.65 -9.07
C PRO A 268 -21.94 -4.16 -10.49
N GLY A 269 -22.95 -3.71 -11.23
CA GLY A 269 -22.82 -3.06 -12.53
C GLY A 269 -22.42 -1.57 -12.47
N LEU A 270 -22.32 -0.99 -11.27
CA LEU A 270 -22.04 0.42 -10.99
C LEU A 270 -23.22 1.38 -11.21
N ASP A 271 -24.46 0.89 -11.24
CA ASP A 271 -25.64 1.76 -11.22
C ASP A 271 -25.93 2.19 -9.78
N VAL A 272 -26.10 3.48 -9.54
CA VAL A 272 -26.50 4.01 -8.24
C VAL A 272 -27.94 3.56 -7.91
N ARG A 273 -28.10 2.91 -6.75
CA ARG A 273 -29.39 2.45 -6.23
C ARG A 273 -29.97 3.44 -5.23
N SER A 274 -29.14 3.90 -4.32
CA SER A 274 -29.53 4.85 -3.28
C SER A 274 -28.33 5.62 -2.75
N SER A 275 -28.58 6.76 -2.08
CA SER A 275 -27.53 7.52 -1.41
C SER A 275 -28.11 8.41 -0.31
N ASP A 276 -27.24 8.83 0.61
CA ASP A 276 -27.53 9.80 1.64
C ASP A 276 -26.32 10.66 1.98
N ALA A 277 -26.54 11.95 2.21
CA ALA A 277 -25.57 12.92 2.73
C ALA A 277 -25.97 13.30 4.16
N PRO A 278 -25.54 12.58 5.18
CA PRO A 278 -26.13 12.63 6.52
C PRO A 278 -25.85 13.91 7.27
N ALA A 279 -24.79 14.63 6.91
CA ALA A 279 -24.42 15.87 7.57
C ALA A 279 -23.62 16.73 6.61
N PRO A 280 -24.15 17.85 6.13
CA PRO A 280 -23.38 18.83 5.41
C PRO A 280 -22.16 19.21 6.23
N THR A 281 -20.99 19.09 5.64
CA THR A 281 -19.74 19.43 6.32
C THR A 281 -19.34 20.88 6.08
N GLY A 282 -20.01 21.56 5.15
CA GLY A 282 -19.77 22.95 4.82
C GLY A 282 -18.40 23.15 4.14
N PHE A 283 -17.87 24.35 4.27
CA PHE A 283 -16.60 24.74 3.67
C PHE A 283 -15.37 24.26 4.44
N THR A 284 -15.50 23.22 5.25
CA THR A 284 -14.40 22.64 5.99
C THR A 284 -14.13 21.23 5.50
N ASP A 285 -12.86 20.84 5.44
CA ASP A 285 -12.40 19.50 5.05
C ASP A 285 -12.84 18.43 6.10
N LEU A 286 -14.14 18.10 6.11
CA LEU A 286 -14.76 17.16 7.04
C LEU A 286 -15.33 15.93 6.36
N ASP A 287 -14.73 15.52 5.28
CA ASP A 287 -15.17 14.42 4.42
C ASP A 287 -15.19 13.04 5.11
N PHE A 288 -15.83 12.07 4.46
CA PHE A 288 -15.73 10.68 4.88
C PHE A 288 -14.37 10.12 4.54
N VAL A 289 -13.59 9.80 5.55
CA VAL A 289 -12.24 9.26 5.42
C VAL A 289 -12.15 7.79 5.80
N GLY A 290 -13.17 7.26 6.48
CA GLY A 290 -13.31 5.84 6.75
C GLY A 290 -13.82 5.08 5.53
N SER A 291 -13.95 3.78 5.67
CA SER A 291 -14.59 2.91 4.69
C SER A 291 -15.86 2.35 5.29
N PRO A 292 -16.88 2.04 4.50
CA PRO A 292 -18.09 1.44 5.03
C PRO A 292 -17.82 0.02 5.51
N VAL A 293 -18.58 -0.39 6.51
CA VAL A 293 -18.67 -1.78 6.98
C VAL A 293 -20.12 -2.22 6.89
N VAL A 294 -20.36 -3.38 6.30
CA VAL A 294 -21.66 -4.03 6.31
C VAL A 294 -21.73 -4.91 7.55
N ALA A 295 -22.67 -4.61 8.44
CA ALA A 295 -22.93 -5.37 9.65
C ALA A 295 -24.30 -6.02 9.60
N ASP A 296 -24.35 -7.31 9.90
CA ASP A 296 -25.59 -8.11 9.99
C ASP A 296 -25.80 -8.54 11.45
N PRO A 297 -26.39 -7.69 12.31
CA PRO A 297 -26.63 -8.02 13.69
C PRO A 297 -27.86 -8.92 13.80
N SER A 298 -27.73 -10.08 14.44
CA SER A 298 -28.86 -11.00 14.65
C SER A 298 -30.06 -10.30 15.30
N GLY A 299 -31.23 -10.38 14.67
CA GLY A 299 -32.47 -9.75 15.12
C GLY A 299 -32.59 -8.24 14.85
N CYS A 300 -31.70 -7.70 14.03
CA CYS A 300 -31.75 -6.32 13.51
C CYS A 300 -31.69 -6.31 11.99
N ASP A 301 -32.01 -5.18 11.39
CA ASP A 301 -31.76 -4.97 9.98
C ASP A 301 -30.24 -4.90 9.71
N GLU A 302 -29.84 -5.19 8.49
CA GLU A 302 -28.47 -5.01 8.05
C GLU A 302 -28.11 -3.52 8.12
N LEU A 303 -26.95 -3.21 8.71
CA LEU A 303 -26.50 -1.85 8.88
C LEU A 303 -25.26 -1.59 8.02
N ILE A 304 -25.22 -0.41 7.40
CA ILE A 304 -24.03 0.16 6.80
C ILE A 304 -23.49 1.22 7.76
N VAL A 305 -22.24 1.08 8.18
CA VAL A 305 -21.65 2.03 9.14
C VAL A 305 -20.39 2.67 8.59
N ALA A 306 -20.20 3.95 8.87
CA ALA A 306 -18.99 4.69 8.50
C ALA A 306 -18.71 5.83 9.50
N GLN A 307 -17.44 6.27 9.53
CA GLN A 307 -16.95 7.39 10.34
C GLN A 307 -16.51 8.54 9.43
N ALA A 308 -16.80 9.78 9.86
CA ALA A 308 -16.40 11.00 9.16
C ALA A 308 -15.46 11.88 10.04
N LYS A 309 -14.70 12.78 9.42
CA LYS A 309 -13.80 13.76 10.11
C LYS A 309 -14.55 14.69 11.04
N ASN A 310 -15.85 14.90 10.83
CA ASN A 310 -16.70 15.67 11.76
C ASN A 310 -16.84 15.00 13.15
N GLY A 311 -16.24 13.82 13.33
CA GLY A 311 -16.27 13.06 14.59
C GLY A 311 -17.52 12.23 14.80
N MET A 312 -18.38 12.18 13.81
CA MET A 312 -19.59 11.37 13.81
C MET A 312 -19.32 9.93 13.34
N PHE A 313 -19.98 9.00 13.96
CA PHE A 313 -20.12 7.62 13.55
C PHE A 313 -21.58 7.37 13.18
N PHE A 314 -21.81 7.07 11.93
CA PHE A 314 -23.14 6.90 11.35
C PHE A 314 -23.46 5.43 11.13
N ALA A 315 -24.74 5.07 11.22
CA ALA A 315 -25.24 3.76 10.82
C ALA A 315 -26.57 3.94 10.07
N TRP A 316 -26.62 3.46 8.85
CA TRP A 316 -27.79 3.44 8.02
C TRP A 316 -28.43 2.05 8.03
N ASN A 317 -29.78 2.00 7.97
CA ASN A 317 -30.46 0.78 7.60
C ASN A 317 -30.21 0.52 6.11
N ALA A 318 -29.66 -0.65 5.78
CA ALA A 318 -29.35 -1.00 4.40
C ALA A 318 -30.64 -1.12 3.51
N ASP A 319 -31.81 -1.32 4.14
CA ASP A 319 -33.10 -1.37 3.43
C ASP A 319 -33.66 0.01 3.11
N ASP A 320 -33.15 1.08 3.74
CA ASP A 320 -33.66 2.44 3.58
C ASP A 320 -32.57 3.50 3.80
N VAL A 321 -31.56 3.50 2.93
CA VAL A 321 -30.48 4.48 2.96
C VAL A 321 -30.96 5.93 2.77
N PRO A 322 -31.93 6.22 1.84
CA PRO A 322 -32.37 7.59 1.60
C PRO A 322 -33.07 8.28 2.78
N SER A 323 -33.60 7.52 3.74
CA SER A 323 -34.18 8.11 4.97
C SER A 323 -33.15 8.64 5.97
N GLY A 324 -31.86 8.54 5.64
CA GLY A 324 -30.77 8.97 6.49
C GLY A 324 -30.35 7.91 7.53
N PRO A 325 -29.41 8.26 8.42
CA PRO A 325 -28.89 7.31 9.41
C PRO A 325 -29.98 6.85 10.40
N ALA A 326 -30.13 5.56 10.58
CA ALA A 326 -30.99 4.95 11.62
C ALA A 326 -30.54 5.41 13.03
N TRP A 327 -29.25 5.70 13.18
CA TRP A 327 -28.68 6.36 14.35
C TRP A 327 -27.29 6.92 14.03
N SER A 328 -26.84 7.87 14.87
CA SER A 328 -25.49 8.40 14.83
C SER A 328 -24.95 8.66 16.24
N LEU A 329 -23.64 8.66 16.41
CA LEU A 329 -22.96 8.96 17.65
C LEU A 329 -21.78 9.91 17.41
N LYS A 330 -21.67 10.96 18.23
CA LYS A 330 -20.48 11.82 18.22
C LYS A 330 -19.41 11.19 19.11
N LEU A 331 -18.35 10.68 18.51
CA LEU A 331 -17.28 9.97 19.23
C LEU A 331 -16.09 10.86 19.57
N GLN A 332 -15.88 11.95 18.82
CA GLN A 332 -14.80 12.91 19.03
C GLN A 332 -15.19 14.31 18.55
N LYS A 333 -14.36 15.30 18.84
CA LYS A 333 -14.48 16.64 18.26
C LYS A 333 -14.15 16.56 16.75
N ALA A 334 -14.83 17.38 15.96
CA ALA A 334 -14.49 17.56 14.54
C ALA A 334 -13.04 18.06 14.41
N ASP A 335 -12.30 17.47 13.50
CA ASP A 335 -10.91 17.84 13.20
C ASP A 335 -10.65 17.72 11.69
N PRO A 336 -10.76 18.82 10.94
CA PRO A 336 -10.50 18.83 9.49
C PRO A 336 -9.06 18.42 9.15
N GLY A 337 -8.11 18.71 10.03
CA GLY A 337 -6.71 18.38 9.82
C GLY A 337 -6.32 16.93 10.16
N ALA A 338 -7.25 16.14 10.70
CA ALA A 338 -6.98 14.76 11.07
C ALA A 338 -7.34 13.80 9.94
N PRO A 339 -6.37 13.15 9.33
CA PRO A 339 -6.64 12.09 8.37
C PRO A 339 -7.10 10.82 9.10
N LEU A 340 -8.35 10.79 9.56
CA LEU A 340 -8.95 9.62 10.24
C LEU A 340 -9.35 8.57 9.19
N LEU A 341 -8.39 7.85 8.67
CA LEU A 341 -8.61 6.78 7.68
C LEU A 341 -9.08 5.47 8.31
N THR A 342 -9.43 5.49 9.60
CA THR A 342 -9.82 4.29 10.34
C THR A 342 -11.16 3.75 9.88
N GLN A 343 -11.24 2.42 9.79
CA GLN A 343 -12.47 1.70 9.57
C GLN A 343 -12.96 1.09 10.88
N PRO A 344 -14.25 1.15 11.21
CA PRO A 344 -14.81 0.44 12.34
C PRO A 344 -14.69 -1.07 12.13
N THR A 345 -14.63 -1.83 13.23
CA THR A 345 -14.68 -3.29 13.21
C THR A 345 -16.01 -3.77 13.77
N TRP A 346 -16.69 -4.66 13.06
CA TRP A 346 -17.91 -5.31 13.52
C TRP A 346 -17.64 -6.71 14.04
N SER A 347 -18.07 -7.00 15.27
CA SER A 347 -18.04 -8.35 15.82
C SER A 347 -19.43 -8.84 16.14
N SER A 348 -19.94 -9.80 15.38
CA SER A 348 -21.21 -10.47 15.62
C SER A 348 -21.24 -11.17 16.98
N ARG A 349 -20.11 -11.79 17.39
CA ARG A 349 -19.96 -12.44 18.71
C ARG A 349 -20.26 -11.51 19.88
N PHE A 350 -19.84 -10.25 19.79
CA PHE A 350 -20.03 -9.25 20.86
C PHE A 350 -21.20 -8.32 20.57
N ARG A 351 -21.89 -8.45 19.42
CA ARG A 351 -22.89 -7.50 18.92
C ARG A 351 -22.39 -6.05 19.06
N SER A 352 -21.17 -5.81 18.63
CA SER A 352 -20.50 -4.53 18.90
C SER A 352 -19.62 -4.08 17.77
N PHE A 353 -19.62 -2.77 17.58
CA PHE A 353 -18.59 -2.06 16.81
C PHE A 353 -17.43 -1.65 17.74
N TYR A 354 -16.23 -1.70 17.20
CA TYR A 354 -15.03 -1.17 17.83
C TYR A 354 -14.45 -0.10 16.92
N VAL A 355 -14.37 1.13 17.44
CA VAL A 355 -14.02 2.31 16.65
C VAL A 355 -12.82 2.99 17.31
N ALA A 356 -11.74 3.15 16.53
CA ALA A 356 -10.62 3.99 16.95
C ALA A 356 -10.92 5.45 16.60
N THR A 357 -10.64 6.35 17.53
CA THR A 357 -10.73 7.81 17.37
C THR A 357 -9.35 8.43 17.56
N ALA A 358 -9.22 9.74 17.47
CA ALA A 358 -7.93 10.43 17.68
C ALA A 358 -7.27 10.16 19.06
N SER A 359 -8.01 9.67 20.05
CA SER A 359 -7.47 9.45 21.41
C SER A 359 -7.97 8.21 22.11
N LYS A 360 -8.96 7.51 21.56
CA LYS A 360 -9.66 6.42 22.25
C LYS A 360 -9.98 5.26 21.32
N LEU A 361 -10.07 4.06 21.91
CA LEU A 361 -10.81 2.94 21.35
C LEU A 361 -12.15 2.85 22.04
N VAL A 362 -13.24 2.85 21.27
CA VAL A 362 -14.62 2.87 21.76
C VAL A 362 -15.32 1.59 21.36
N ARG A 363 -15.99 0.93 22.29
CA ARG A 363 -16.93 -0.17 22.02
C ARG A 363 -18.35 0.36 22.02
N ILE A 364 -19.05 0.16 20.92
CA ILE A 364 -20.47 0.49 20.74
C ILE A 364 -21.22 -0.84 20.63
N ARG A 365 -21.99 -1.18 21.63
CA ARG A 365 -22.82 -2.38 21.65
C ARG A 365 -24.23 -2.06 21.14
N LEU A 366 -24.80 -2.94 20.34
CA LEU A 366 -26.22 -2.89 20.01
C LEU A 366 -27.03 -3.63 21.05
N ASP A 367 -28.05 -2.96 21.62
CA ASP A 367 -29.02 -3.57 22.51
C ASP A 367 -30.05 -4.45 21.75
N ALA A 368 -31.03 -5.00 22.46
CA ALA A 368 -32.06 -5.85 21.85
C ALA A 368 -32.97 -5.09 20.87
N ALA A 369 -33.10 -3.76 21.04
CA ALA A 369 -33.85 -2.88 20.15
C ALA A 369 -32.96 -2.29 19.02
N CYS A 370 -31.78 -2.83 18.80
CA CYS A 370 -30.81 -2.40 17.77
C CYS A 370 -30.30 -0.97 17.96
N LYS A 371 -30.42 -0.43 19.16
CA LYS A 371 -29.92 0.91 19.50
C LYS A 371 -28.49 0.86 20.01
N PRO A 372 -27.66 1.85 19.67
CA PRO A 372 -26.26 1.88 20.06
C PRO A 372 -26.10 2.30 21.52
N GLN A 373 -25.21 1.62 22.24
CA GLN A 373 -24.82 1.93 23.61
C GLN A 373 -23.29 1.93 23.70
N ILE A 374 -22.69 3.03 24.19
CA ILE A 374 -21.25 3.05 24.48
C ILE A 374 -21.01 2.14 25.70
N ALA A 375 -20.44 0.97 25.46
CA ALA A 375 -20.19 -0.02 26.50
C ALA A 375 -18.92 0.27 27.31
N TRP A 376 -17.87 0.75 26.65
CA TRP A 376 -16.63 1.21 27.27
C TRP A 376 -15.81 2.09 26.31
N GLN A 377 -14.88 2.85 26.90
CA GLN A 377 -13.88 3.62 26.19
C GLN A 377 -12.51 3.40 26.83
N THR A 378 -11.49 3.16 26.00
CA THR A 378 -10.10 2.99 26.45
C THR A 378 -9.25 4.10 25.85
N THR A 379 -8.56 4.87 26.68
CA THR A 379 -7.63 5.91 26.22
C THR A 379 -6.40 5.27 25.59
N LEU A 380 -6.07 5.71 24.40
CA LEU A 380 -4.91 5.23 23.63
C LEU A 380 -3.73 6.22 23.66
N GLY A 381 -3.97 7.46 23.96
CA GLY A 381 -3.12 8.62 23.74
C GLY A 381 -3.65 9.43 22.55
N ASP A 382 -3.16 10.64 22.36
CA ASP A 382 -3.59 11.43 21.23
C ASP A 382 -2.75 11.09 19.98
N ALA A 383 -3.35 10.79 18.86
CA ALA A 383 -2.72 10.58 17.57
C ALA A 383 -3.58 11.16 16.47
N THR A 384 -2.94 11.60 15.40
CA THR A 384 -3.64 12.09 14.22
C THR A 384 -4.20 10.96 13.38
N LEU A 385 -3.62 9.76 13.48
CA LEU A 385 -3.97 8.60 12.68
C LEU A 385 -3.81 7.32 13.51
N TYR A 386 -4.89 6.56 13.64
CA TYR A 386 -4.85 5.18 14.13
C TYR A 386 -5.17 4.20 13.02
N PRO A 387 -4.50 3.04 12.96
CA PRO A 387 -4.94 1.96 12.09
C PRO A 387 -6.28 1.42 12.54
N SER A 388 -7.02 0.85 11.61
CA SER A 388 -8.28 0.17 11.91
C SER A 388 -8.04 -0.98 12.88
N PRO A 389 -8.90 -1.22 13.87
CA PRO A 389 -8.76 -2.34 14.77
C PRO A 389 -9.12 -3.66 14.08
N THR A 390 -8.67 -4.78 14.67
CA THR A 390 -9.09 -6.14 14.31
C THR A 390 -9.53 -6.88 15.55
N VAL A 391 -10.70 -7.52 15.53
CA VAL A 391 -11.19 -8.35 16.64
C VAL A 391 -10.81 -9.81 16.40
N ALA A 392 -10.04 -10.37 17.31
CA ALA A 392 -9.63 -11.76 17.25
C ALA A 392 -9.44 -12.36 18.66
N GLY A 393 -9.95 -13.57 18.89
CA GLY A 393 -9.75 -14.31 20.13
C GLY A 393 -10.22 -13.60 21.40
N GLY A 394 -11.26 -12.78 21.30
CA GLY A 394 -11.79 -12.02 22.45
C GLY A 394 -11.01 -10.74 22.77
N ASN A 395 -10.06 -10.36 21.94
CA ASN A 395 -9.33 -9.10 22.05
C ASN A 395 -9.52 -8.24 20.80
N VAL A 396 -9.42 -6.94 20.99
CA VAL A 396 -9.27 -5.94 19.93
C VAL A 396 -7.79 -5.65 19.78
N TRP A 397 -7.27 -5.83 18.56
CA TRP A 397 -5.86 -5.64 18.24
C TRP A 397 -5.68 -4.42 17.35
N LEU A 398 -4.73 -3.56 17.66
CA LEU A 398 -4.37 -2.40 16.83
C LEU A 398 -2.91 -1.98 17.07
N GLY A 399 -2.31 -1.33 16.08
CA GLY A 399 -1.04 -0.64 16.25
C GLY A 399 -1.23 0.73 16.91
N LEU A 400 -0.29 1.15 17.75
CA LEU A 400 -0.21 2.53 18.22
C LEU A 400 0.84 3.27 17.40
N PRO A 401 0.52 4.42 16.83
CA PRO A 401 1.51 5.31 16.24
C PRO A 401 2.30 6.02 17.35
N VAL A 402 3.51 6.47 17.04
CA VAL A 402 4.19 7.46 17.87
C VAL A 402 3.47 8.78 17.69
N LYS A 403 2.96 9.33 18.76
CA LYS A 403 2.28 10.60 18.66
C LYS A 403 3.22 11.79 18.51
N ASP A 404 4.20 11.85 19.33
CA ASP A 404 5.13 12.96 19.38
C ASP A 404 6.39 12.56 20.15
N LEU A 405 7.23 13.57 20.41
CA LEU A 405 8.44 13.48 21.19
C LEU A 405 8.23 13.09 22.66
N SER A 406 6.98 12.91 23.11
CA SER A 406 6.66 12.65 24.52
C SER A 406 6.77 11.19 24.93
N GLY A 407 7.22 10.31 24.04
CA GLY A 407 7.68 8.98 24.42
C GLY A 407 6.62 7.89 24.48
N VAL A 408 5.46 8.03 23.82
CA VAL A 408 4.55 6.92 23.59
C VAL A 408 5.22 6.00 22.56
N ALA A 409 5.83 4.92 23.03
CA ALA A 409 6.49 3.96 22.15
C ALA A 409 5.47 3.33 21.20
N GLU A 410 5.85 3.22 19.93
CA GLU A 410 5.14 2.42 18.91
C GLU A 410 4.87 1.05 19.49
N ALA A 411 3.60 0.62 19.50
CA ALA A 411 3.23 -0.61 20.14
C ALA A 411 2.05 -1.30 19.46
N LEU A 412 2.07 -2.63 19.47
CA LEU A 412 0.89 -3.45 19.29
C LEU A 412 0.11 -3.48 20.62
N LEU A 413 -1.16 -3.12 20.56
CA LEU A 413 -2.09 -3.28 21.67
C LEU A 413 -3.01 -4.47 21.46
N GLY A 414 -3.26 -5.21 22.56
CA GLY A 414 -4.36 -6.14 22.69
C GLY A 414 -5.27 -5.70 23.83
N VAL A 415 -6.49 -5.29 23.52
CA VAL A 415 -7.49 -4.79 24.45
C VAL A 415 -8.58 -5.85 24.59
N ASP A 416 -8.97 -6.22 25.79
CA ASP A 416 -10.08 -7.14 26.03
C ASP A 416 -11.37 -6.60 25.41
N ALA A 417 -11.95 -7.35 24.49
CA ALA A 417 -13.10 -6.88 23.72
C ALA A 417 -14.36 -6.69 24.58
N ALA A 418 -14.50 -7.43 25.68
CA ALA A 418 -15.65 -7.29 26.57
C ALA A 418 -15.51 -6.13 27.54
N THR A 419 -14.32 -5.88 28.09
CA THR A 419 -14.11 -4.98 29.24
C THR A 419 -13.34 -3.70 28.91
N GLY A 420 -12.67 -3.61 27.76
CA GLY A 420 -11.82 -2.48 27.39
C GLY A 420 -10.46 -2.46 28.09
N ARG A 421 -10.12 -3.47 28.91
CA ARG A 421 -8.85 -3.53 29.62
C ARG A 421 -7.70 -3.86 28.66
N VAL A 422 -6.63 -3.08 28.68
CA VAL A 422 -5.39 -3.39 27.94
C VAL A 422 -4.74 -4.61 28.58
N LYS A 423 -4.63 -5.69 27.81
CA LYS A 423 -3.99 -6.96 28.21
C LYS A 423 -2.59 -7.13 27.65
N VAL A 424 -2.35 -6.55 26.47
CA VAL A 424 -1.10 -6.67 25.75
C VAL A 424 -0.64 -5.28 25.33
N ARG A 425 0.62 -4.97 25.61
CA ARG A 425 1.34 -3.83 25.04
C ARG A 425 2.73 -4.33 24.65
N ARG A 426 3.03 -4.30 23.37
CA ARG A 426 4.29 -4.82 22.84
C ARG A 426 4.90 -3.81 21.87
N PRO A 427 6.18 -3.44 22.02
CA PRO A 427 6.88 -2.60 21.04
C PRO A 427 6.84 -3.23 19.64
N ILE A 428 6.73 -2.39 18.62
CA ILE A 428 6.81 -2.74 17.21
C ILE A 428 7.85 -1.86 16.52
N GLN A 429 8.20 -2.20 15.28
CA GLN A 429 9.23 -1.51 14.51
C GLN A 429 8.60 -0.44 13.59
N GLY A 430 8.22 0.70 14.16
CA GLY A 430 7.68 1.83 13.43
C GLY A 430 6.15 1.92 13.41
N VAL A 431 5.66 3.02 12.87
CA VAL A 431 4.22 3.34 12.79
C VAL A 431 3.49 2.30 11.95
N SER A 432 2.37 1.81 12.46
CA SER A 432 1.46 0.93 11.73
C SER A 432 0.34 1.74 11.09
N PHE A 433 0.06 1.50 9.81
CA PHE A 433 -1.04 2.13 9.07
C PHE A 433 -2.19 1.16 8.80
N ALA A 434 -1.90 -0.12 8.76
CA ALA A 434 -2.88 -1.15 8.43
C ALA A 434 -3.39 -1.89 9.66
N PRO A 435 -4.64 -2.40 9.64
CA PRO A 435 -5.13 -3.25 10.70
C PRO A 435 -4.34 -4.55 10.77
N PRO A 436 -4.15 -5.13 11.97
CA PRO A 436 -3.58 -6.46 12.11
C PRO A 436 -4.39 -7.51 11.38
N THR A 437 -3.72 -8.56 10.93
CA THR A 437 -4.37 -9.75 10.37
C THR A 437 -4.10 -10.94 11.27
N VAL A 438 -5.14 -11.72 11.58
CA VAL A 438 -5.02 -12.90 12.46
C VAL A 438 -5.51 -14.14 11.73
N VAL A 439 -4.61 -15.10 11.54
CA VAL A 439 -4.91 -16.39 10.89
C VAL A 439 -4.22 -17.53 11.65
N ALA A 440 -4.96 -18.57 11.97
CA ALA A 440 -4.45 -19.81 12.58
C ALA A 440 -3.54 -19.55 13.80
N GLY A 441 -3.91 -18.60 14.65
CA GLY A 441 -3.19 -18.30 15.88
C GLY A 441 -2.03 -17.30 15.73
N THR A 442 -1.71 -16.90 14.52
CA THR A 442 -0.65 -15.91 14.24
C THR A 442 -1.26 -14.56 13.92
N LEU A 443 -0.72 -13.52 14.54
CA LEU A 443 -1.01 -12.12 14.25
C LEU A 443 0.12 -11.56 13.37
N PHE A 444 -0.25 -10.88 12.30
CA PHE A 444 0.65 -10.13 11.40
C PHE A 444 0.27 -8.66 11.46
N LEU A 445 1.26 -7.81 11.70
CA LEU A 445 1.09 -6.35 11.75
C LEU A 445 2.09 -5.68 10.82
N ALA A 446 1.59 -4.95 9.85
CA ALA A 446 2.40 -4.15 8.96
C ALA A 446 2.77 -2.79 9.58
N SER A 447 3.95 -2.31 9.28
CA SER A 447 4.45 -1.01 9.73
C SER A 447 5.26 -0.30 8.63
N MET A 448 5.69 0.91 8.91
CA MET A 448 6.51 1.68 7.97
C MET A 448 7.90 1.05 7.69
N HIS A 449 8.31 0.05 8.45
CA HIS A 449 9.61 -0.58 8.28
C HIS A 449 9.54 -2.05 7.88
N GLY A 450 8.36 -2.63 7.84
CA GLY A 450 8.22 -4.03 7.47
C GLY A 450 7.00 -4.72 8.07
N LEU A 451 7.14 -6.01 8.31
CA LEU A 451 6.08 -6.88 8.82
C LEU A 451 6.51 -7.52 10.14
N ASP A 452 5.76 -7.24 11.19
CA ASP A 452 5.84 -7.94 12.47
C ASP A 452 4.91 -9.16 12.49
N ALA A 453 5.36 -10.25 13.10
CA ALA A 453 4.48 -11.38 13.37
C ALA A 453 4.70 -11.93 14.78
N GLY A 454 3.61 -12.42 15.39
CA GLY A 454 3.64 -13.03 16.71
C GLY A 454 2.49 -14.00 16.91
N GLY A 455 2.66 -15.00 17.79
CA GLY A 455 1.66 -16.01 18.10
C GLY A 455 2.14 -17.45 17.96
N PHE A 456 1.26 -18.39 17.67
CA PHE A 456 1.54 -19.83 17.61
C PHE A 456 2.43 -20.25 16.44
N PRO A 457 2.99 -21.51 16.56
CA PRO A 457 4.42 -21.67 16.53
C PRO A 457 4.93 -21.31 15.17
N LEU A 458 5.37 -20.08 15.06
CA LEU A 458 6.26 -19.74 13.98
C LEU A 458 7.51 -20.56 14.25
N ALA A 459 7.80 -21.51 13.39
CA ALA A 459 9.12 -22.13 13.40
C ALA A 459 10.12 -20.98 13.53
N ARG A 460 11.10 -21.12 14.41
CA ARG A 460 12.17 -20.13 14.58
C ARG A 460 12.90 -20.01 13.23
N GLY A 461 12.30 -19.25 12.33
CA GLY A 461 12.94 -18.83 11.10
C GLY A 461 13.98 -17.80 11.48
N ARG A 462 15.12 -17.88 10.87
CA ARG A 462 16.00 -16.72 10.77
C ARG A 462 15.14 -15.61 10.16
N PRO A 463 15.05 -14.39 10.73
CA PRO A 463 14.36 -13.29 10.09
C PRO A 463 14.79 -13.20 8.64
N ALA A 464 13.90 -12.74 7.76
CA ALA A 464 14.19 -12.60 6.34
C ALA A 464 15.61 -12.10 6.22
N SER A 465 16.51 -13.03 5.83
CA SER A 465 17.89 -12.66 5.79
C SER A 465 17.98 -11.52 4.82
N ALA A 466 18.61 -10.51 5.22
CA ALA A 466 19.43 -9.59 4.45
C ALA A 466 19.25 -9.44 2.92
N LEU A 467 18.48 -10.27 2.23
CA LEU A 467 18.23 -10.16 0.79
C LEU A 467 17.33 -8.96 0.46
N ASP A 468 16.51 -8.51 1.39
CA ASP A 468 15.55 -7.44 1.20
C ASP A 468 15.77 -6.23 2.10
N ALA A 469 16.68 -6.31 3.06
CA ALA A 469 17.19 -5.12 3.70
C ALA A 469 17.91 -4.28 2.64
N TYR A 470 17.68 -2.98 2.63
CA TYR A 470 18.41 -2.09 1.75
C TYR A 470 19.90 -2.34 1.92
N GLN A 471 20.52 -2.83 0.86
CA GLN A 471 21.96 -3.02 0.79
C GLN A 471 22.54 -1.98 -0.17
N SER A 472 23.65 -1.41 0.22
CA SER A 472 24.45 -0.55 -0.64
C SER A 472 25.92 -0.93 -0.51
N ALA A 473 26.61 -0.98 -1.62
CA ALA A 473 28.03 -1.27 -1.68
C ALA A 473 28.76 -0.15 -2.40
N SER A 474 29.89 0.32 -1.83
CA SER A 474 30.83 1.16 -2.55
C SER A 474 31.78 0.34 -3.44
N ASP A 475 32.04 -0.90 -3.04
CA ASP A 475 32.81 -1.91 -3.76
C ASP A 475 32.48 -3.31 -3.22
N ALA A 476 33.16 -4.34 -3.71
CA ALA A 476 32.89 -5.73 -3.33
C ALA A 476 33.13 -6.02 -1.84
N ALA A 477 34.09 -5.33 -1.21
CA ALA A 477 34.43 -5.54 0.20
C ALA A 477 33.60 -4.67 1.14
N HIS A 478 33.24 -3.45 0.71
CA HIS A 478 32.65 -2.44 1.56
C HIS A 478 31.15 -2.30 1.30
N ARG A 479 30.33 -2.80 2.24
CA ARG A 479 28.86 -2.80 2.12
C ARG A 479 28.21 -2.28 3.39
N TRP A 480 27.05 -1.68 3.23
CA TRP A 480 26.12 -1.36 4.30
C TRP A 480 24.83 -2.13 4.15
N GLN A 481 24.20 -2.44 5.27
CA GLN A 481 22.95 -3.16 5.34
C GLN A 481 22.10 -2.61 6.47
N SER A 482 20.84 -2.28 6.18
CA SER A 482 19.86 -2.02 7.22
C SER A 482 19.30 -3.33 7.75
N ARG A 483 19.21 -3.46 9.06
CA ARG A 483 18.59 -4.58 9.80
C ARG A 483 17.59 -4.01 10.80
N GLU A 484 16.78 -4.89 11.40
CA GLU A 484 15.73 -4.48 12.35
C GLU A 484 16.24 -3.60 13.50
N ASP A 485 17.44 -3.87 14.00
CA ASP A 485 18.05 -3.22 15.15
C ASP A 485 19.11 -2.17 14.80
N GLY A 486 19.32 -1.90 13.50
CA GLY A 486 20.29 -0.90 13.10
C GLY A 486 20.84 -1.02 11.69
N VAL A 487 21.77 -0.12 11.36
CA VAL A 487 22.57 -0.19 10.14
C VAL A 487 23.90 -0.82 10.44
N TYR A 488 24.28 -1.76 9.62
CA TYR A 488 25.53 -2.51 9.75
C TYR A 488 26.47 -2.24 8.59
N SER A 489 27.75 -2.26 8.86
CA SER A 489 28.83 -2.11 7.89
C SER A 489 29.70 -3.36 7.88
N THR A 490 30.16 -3.73 6.70
CA THR A 490 31.23 -4.72 6.50
C THR A 490 32.35 -4.12 5.66
N GLU A 491 33.57 -4.61 5.88
CA GLU A 491 34.76 -4.23 5.13
C GLU A 491 35.44 -5.44 4.45
N ASP A 492 34.84 -6.62 4.57
CA ASP A 492 35.39 -7.89 4.08
C ASP A 492 34.39 -8.69 3.22
N GLY A 493 33.49 -7.98 2.54
CA GLY A 493 32.51 -8.57 1.64
C GLY A 493 31.35 -9.26 2.34
N GLY A 494 31.12 -8.97 3.62
CA GLY A 494 29.99 -9.51 4.38
C GLY A 494 30.33 -10.68 5.28
N ARG A 495 31.63 -10.99 5.51
CA ARG A 495 32.06 -12.03 6.44
C ARG A 495 31.86 -11.58 7.89
N HIS A 496 32.21 -10.32 8.18
CA HIS A 496 32.01 -9.71 9.48
C HIS A 496 31.20 -8.42 9.32
N TRP A 497 30.26 -8.20 10.26
CA TRP A 497 29.40 -7.02 10.27
C TRP A 497 29.45 -6.35 11.62
N HIS A 498 29.59 -5.02 11.66
CA HIS A 498 29.52 -4.23 12.88
C HIS A 498 28.44 -3.15 12.73
N ARG A 499 27.75 -2.86 13.83
CA ARG A 499 26.66 -1.88 13.84
C ARG A 499 27.22 -0.47 13.85
N ILE A 500 26.79 0.33 12.88
CA ILE A 500 27.20 1.73 12.70
C ILE A 500 26.10 2.75 13.01
N TYR A 501 24.85 2.32 13.10
CA TYR A 501 23.71 3.15 13.51
C TYR A 501 22.71 2.28 14.32
N PRO A 502 22.16 2.79 15.46
CA PRO A 502 21.44 1.97 16.43
C PRO A 502 19.95 1.78 16.14
N ARG A 503 19.45 2.17 14.96
CA ARG A 503 18.04 2.05 14.54
C ARG A 503 17.97 1.62 13.11
N TYR A 504 16.82 1.06 12.73
CA TYR A 504 16.50 0.76 11.34
C TYR A 504 16.61 2.01 10.45
N ALA A 505 17.09 1.82 9.24
CA ALA A 505 17.08 2.84 8.19
C ALA A 505 16.32 2.32 6.97
N ALA A 506 15.35 3.10 6.49
CA ALA A 506 14.52 2.77 5.32
C ALA A 506 15.36 2.70 4.03
N GLN A 507 16.44 3.45 3.96
CA GLN A 507 17.40 3.41 2.84
C GLN A 507 18.82 3.53 3.38
N VAL A 508 19.76 2.89 2.70
CA VAL A 508 21.19 3.04 2.95
C VAL A 508 21.91 3.26 1.62
N LEU A 509 22.83 4.19 1.60
CA LEU A 509 23.68 4.48 0.44
C LEU A 509 25.12 4.64 0.92
N ARG A 510 25.96 3.64 0.67
CA ARG A 510 27.41 3.72 0.91
C ARG A 510 28.08 4.33 -0.32
N ILE A 511 28.67 5.50 -0.16
CA ILE A 511 29.29 6.28 -1.25
C ILE A 511 30.78 5.93 -1.36
N SER A 512 31.44 5.75 -0.22
CA SER A 512 32.83 5.36 -0.12
C SER A 512 33.07 4.50 1.12
N LYS A 513 34.33 4.16 1.40
CA LYS A 513 34.71 3.44 2.62
C LYS A 513 34.21 4.12 3.89
N THR A 514 34.24 5.46 3.95
CA THR A 514 33.90 6.22 5.15
C THR A 514 32.64 7.08 5.01
N THR A 515 32.16 7.32 3.79
CA THR A 515 31.08 8.24 3.52
C THR A 515 29.82 7.52 3.08
N GLY A 516 28.69 7.95 3.58
CA GLY A 516 27.39 7.45 3.14
C GLY A 516 26.21 8.16 3.78
N LEU A 517 25.02 7.81 3.31
CA LEU A 517 23.71 8.34 3.67
C LEU A 517 22.81 7.24 4.17
N ILE A 518 21.95 7.58 5.13
CA ILE A 518 20.83 6.72 5.57
C ILE A 518 19.56 7.55 5.69
N SER A 519 18.43 6.95 5.36
CA SER A 519 17.11 7.53 5.61
C SER A 519 16.49 6.88 6.86
N VAL A 520 16.20 7.69 7.86
CA VAL A 520 15.63 7.23 9.14
C VAL A 520 14.33 7.97 9.43
N GLY A 521 13.43 7.36 10.21
CA GLY A 521 12.20 8.02 10.62
C GLY A 521 12.49 9.36 11.31
N SER A 522 11.72 10.39 10.98
CA SER A 522 11.84 11.72 11.57
C SER A 522 10.88 11.85 12.76
N PRO A 523 11.37 12.24 13.94
CA PRO A 523 10.48 12.54 15.05
C PRO A 523 9.70 13.85 14.89
N ALA A 524 10.00 14.63 13.84
CA ALA A 524 9.46 15.99 13.66
C ALA A 524 8.08 16.03 13.01
N THR A 525 7.49 14.90 12.62
CA THR A 525 6.16 14.85 12.00
C THR A 525 5.16 14.16 12.91
N SER A 526 3.93 14.63 12.89
CA SER A 526 2.84 14.12 13.74
C SER A 526 2.54 12.62 13.55
N CYS A 527 2.90 12.05 12.41
CA CYS A 527 2.76 10.62 12.14
C CYS A 527 4.06 9.83 12.23
N GLY A 528 5.22 10.47 12.43
CA GLY A 528 6.52 9.81 12.30
C GLY A 528 6.84 9.29 10.89
N CYS A 529 5.98 9.62 9.92
CA CYS A 529 6.03 9.08 8.56
C CYS A 529 7.12 9.73 7.70
N ALA A 530 7.53 10.96 8.01
CA ALA A 530 8.61 11.60 7.28
C ALA A 530 9.94 10.98 7.64
N THR A 531 10.78 10.81 6.65
CA THR A 531 12.17 10.43 6.85
C THR A 531 13.07 11.65 6.87
N ARG A 532 14.10 11.60 7.70
CA ARG A 532 15.23 12.52 7.60
C ARG A 532 16.45 11.78 7.09
N GLN A 533 17.24 12.46 6.29
CA GLN A 533 18.47 11.92 5.78
C GLN A 533 19.62 12.27 6.73
N LEU A 534 20.35 11.25 7.13
CA LEU A 534 21.56 11.39 7.91
C LEU A 534 22.76 10.95 7.08
N TRP A 535 23.85 11.66 7.21
CA TRP A 535 25.09 11.33 6.54
C TRP A 535 26.27 11.25 7.49
N THR A 536 27.28 10.48 7.10
CA THR A 536 28.52 10.31 7.80
C THR A 536 29.69 10.44 6.83
N GLN A 537 30.86 10.90 7.34
CA GLN A 537 32.14 10.92 6.62
C GLN A 537 33.19 10.10 7.34
N ASN A 538 32.86 9.42 8.42
CA ASN A 538 33.80 8.69 9.27
C ASN A 538 33.34 7.25 9.55
N GLY A 539 32.66 6.63 8.60
CA GLY A 539 32.24 5.25 8.66
C GLY A 539 31.12 4.96 9.68
N GLY A 540 30.30 5.97 10.00
CA GLY A 540 29.20 5.82 10.95
C GLY A 540 29.54 6.15 12.40
N LYS A 541 30.77 6.61 12.69
CA LYS A 541 31.15 7.04 14.05
C LYS A 541 30.39 8.29 14.51
N SER A 542 29.99 9.14 13.57
CA SER A 542 29.08 10.27 13.81
C SER A 542 28.19 10.53 12.61
N TRP A 543 27.00 11.08 12.89
CA TRP A 543 25.96 11.33 11.91
C TRP A 543 25.47 12.78 11.98
N ARG A 544 25.16 13.37 10.82
CA ARG A 544 24.66 14.74 10.68
C ARG A 544 23.46 14.74 9.73
N SER A 545 22.55 15.69 9.89
CA SER A 545 21.44 15.89 8.93
C SER A 545 21.97 16.32 7.57
N ALA A 546 21.41 15.73 6.52
CA ALA A 546 21.70 16.05 5.12
C ALA A 546 20.49 16.77 4.49
N VAL A 547 20.74 17.73 3.61
CA VAL A 547 19.73 18.40 2.77
C VAL A 547 19.65 17.65 1.44
N VAL A 548 19.00 16.49 1.49
CA VAL A 548 18.81 15.59 0.34
C VAL A 548 17.38 15.08 0.40
N GLY A 549 16.69 15.00 -0.73
CA GLY A 549 15.34 14.44 -0.81
C GLY A 549 15.31 12.93 -0.58
N GLN A 550 14.13 12.35 -0.68
CA GLN A 550 13.92 10.91 -0.39
C GLN A 550 14.43 10.00 -1.52
N SER A 551 14.42 10.49 -2.76
CA SER A 551 14.93 9.76 -3.92
C SER A 551 16.32 10.26 -4.27
N TYR A 552 17.33 9.44 -4.08
CA TYR A 552 18.72 9.83 -4.31
C TYR A 552 19.60 8.67 -4.78
N THR A 553 20.70 9.01 -5.43
CA THR A 553 21.77 8.10 -5.83
C THR A 553 23.12 8.81 -5.75
N ALA A 554 24.22 8.07 -5.91
CA ALA A 554 25.56 8.65 -5.94
C ALA A 554 26.36 8.16 -7.14
N SER A 555 27.16 9.07 -7.70
CA SER A 555 28.13 8.78 -8.76
C SER A 555 29.46 9.45 -8.42
N ARG A 556 30.55 8.68 -8.34
CA ARG A 556 31.92 9.18 -8.03
C ARG A 556 31.99 10.13 -6.82
N GLY A 557 31.22 9.84 -5.78
CA GLY A 557 31.18 10.65 -4.57
C GLY A 557 30.22 11.84 -4.60
N ALA A 558 29.67 12.22 -5.73
CA ALA A 558 28.60 13.22 -5.84
C ALA A 558 27.25 12.58 -5.57
N VAL A 559 26.37 13.25 -4.82
CA VAL A 559 25.03 12.80 -4.50
C VAL A 559 24.03 13.58 -5.32
N TYR A 560 23.23 12.88 -6.08
CA TYR A 560 22.11 13.39 -6.87
C TYR A 560 20.81 12.97 -6.22
N TRP A 561 19.84 13.88 -6.18
CA TRP A 561 18.52 13.59 -5.68
C TRP A 561 17.46 14.31 -6.51
N TRP A 562 16.24 13.81 -6.47
CA TRP A 562 15.16 14.38 -7.27
C TRP A 562 13.86 14.40 -6.50
N THR A 563 13.01 15.31 -6.93
CA THR A 563 11.59 15.37 -6.60
C THR A 563 10.77 14.94 -7.81
N ASP A 564 9.49 15.23 -7.79
CA ASP A 564 8.57 14.91 -8.87
C ASP A 564 9.11 15.35 -10.26
N ASN A 565 9.57 16.58 -10.38
CA ASN A 565 9.99 17.15 -11.67
C ASN A 565 11.37 17.87 -11.66
N THR A 566 12.08 17.80 -10.57
CA THR A 566 13.32 18.57 -10.41
C THR A 566 14.46 17.68 -9.94
N LEU A 567 15.59 17.76 -10.63
CA LEU A 567 16.84 17.07 -10.31
C LEU A 567 17.83 18.03 -9.64
N PHE A 568 18.44 17.59 -8.57
CA PHE A 568 19.40 18.35 -7.76
C PHE A 568 20.74 17.64 -7.63
N LEU A 569 21.79 18.42 -7.50
CA LEU A 569 23.10 17.98 -7.05
C LEU A 569 23.34 18.51 -5.63
N ALA A 570 23.60 17.63 -4.69
CA ALA A 570 23.94 18.01 -3.34
C ALA A 570 25.40 18.50 -3.26
N ALA A 571 25.63 19.54 -2.46
CA ALA A 571 26.99 19.99 -2.16
C ALA A 571 27.78 18.88 -1.45
N PRO A 572 29.12 18.86 -1.52
CA PRO A 572 29.94 17.80 -0.91
C PRO A 572 29.74 17.64 0.60
N ASN A 573 29.30 18.70 1.28
CA ASN A 573 28.98 18.68 2.71
C ASN A 573 27.53 18.27 3.01
N LEU A 574 26.71 18.00 2.00
CA LEU A 574 25.31 17.66 2.05
C LEU A 574 24.40 18.65 2.86
N ARG A 575 24.84 19.90 2.98
CA ARG A 575 24.11 20.97 3.69
C ARG A 575 23.32 21.89 2.77
N SER A 576 23.55 21.80 1.48
CA SER A 576 22.84 22.53 0.44
C SER A 576 22.78 21.71 -0.84
N SER A 577 21.93 22.12 -1.76
CA SER A 577 21.79 21.47 -3.06
C SER A 577 21.56 22.52 -4.13
N THR A 578 22.07 22.25 -5.33
CA THR A 578 21.88 23.08 -6.51
C THR A 578 20.93 22.36 -7.47
N ARG A 579 19.92 23.06 -7.96
CA ARG A 579 19.06 22.55 -9.02
C ARG A 579 19.86 22.45 -10.31
N ILE A 580 19.87 21.28 -10.92
CA ILE A 580 20.59 21.03 -12.17
C ILE A 580 19.68 20.80 -13.38
N ALA A 581 18.42 20.38 -13.13
CA ALA A 581 17.42 20.25 -14.19
C ALA A 581 16.01 20.37 -13.60
N GLN A 582 15.08 20.81 -14.43
CA GLN A 582 13.63 20.78 -14.15
C GLN A 582 12.89 20.39 -15.42
N THR A 583 11.82 19.60 -15.29
CA THR A 583 10.97 19.14 -16.39
C THR A 583 9.50 19.53 -16.11
N GLU A 584 8.65 19.40 -17.12
CA GLU A 584 7.19 19.51 -16.94
C GLU A 584 6.56 18.21 -16.43
N ASP A 585 7.28 17.10 -16.58
CA ASP A 585 6.82 15.74 -16.34
C ASP A 585 7.59 15.09 -15.19
N THR A 586 7.18 13.89 -14.76
CA THR A 586 7.65 13.25 -13.54
C THR A 586 8.98 12.50 -13.72
N ILE A 587 9.95 12.77 -12.86
CA ILE A 587 11.19 11.96 -12.74
C ILE A 587 10.88 10.71 -11.91
N VAL A 588 10.85 9.55 -12.55
CA VAL A 588 10.43 8.30 -11.90
C VAL A 588 11.60 7.45 -11.38
N SER A 589 12.79 7.62 -11.93
CA SER A 589 13.96 6.81 -11.56
C SER A 589 15.27 7.52 -11.92
N GLY A 590 16.37 7.17 -11.26
CA GLY A 590 17.69 7.66 -11.57
C GLY A 590 18.77 6.61 -11.33
N THR A 591 19.81 6.60 -12.18
CA THR A 591 20.95 5.69 -12.07
C THR A 591 22.26 6.43 -12.28
N PRO A 592 23.34 6.05 -11.56
CA PRO A 592 24.66 6.63 -11.79
C PRO A 592 25.17 6.31 -13.21
N VAL A 593 25.82 7.29 -13.81
CA VAL A 593 26.58 7.15 -15.06
C VAL A 593 28.00 7.69 -14.88
N ALA A 594 28.86 7.49 -15.88
CA ALA A 594 30.22 8.02 -15.83
C ALA A 594 30.21 9.55 -15.70
N GLY A 595 30.59 10.03 -14.51
CA GLY A 595 30.67 11.46 -14.21
C GLY A 595 29.34 12.17 -13.96
N GLY A 596 28.26 11.43 -13.68
CA GLY A 596 26.95 12.04 -13.47
C GLY A 596 25.82 11.09 -13.16
N ILE A 597 24.63 11.47 -13.59
CA ILE A 597 23.39 10.73 -13.44
C ILE A 597 22.61 10.71 -14.77
N ALA A 598 21.94 9.59 -15.03
CA ALA A 598 20.83 9.50 -15.97
C ALA A 598 19.50 9.37 -15.18
N ALA A 599 18.60 10.34 -15.33
CA ALA A 599 17.30 10.35 -14.65
C ALA A 599 16.18 10.19 -15.68
N LEU A 600 15.30 9.23 -15.46
CA LEU A 600 14.20 8.86 -16.35
C LEU A 600 12.97 9.72 -16.05
N VAL A 601 12.42 10.32 -17.11
CA VAL A 601 11.22 11.16 -17.07
C VAL A 601 10.08 10.43 -17.77
N ASP A 602 8.99 10.20 -17.03
CA ASP A 602 7.74 9.67 -17.58
C ASP A 602 6.92 10.84 -18.13
N ARG A 603 6.56 10.79 -19.40
CA ARG A 603 5.90 11.89 -20.11
C ARG A 603 4.46 11.58 -20.48
N ARG A 604 3.82 10.64 -19.82
CA ARG A 604 2.45 10.24 -20.15
C ARG A 604 2.28 10.15 -21.68
N GLU A 605 1.42 9.89 -22.35
CA GLU A 605 1.13 9.80 -23.80
C GLU A 605 2.20 10.28 -24.80
N LYS A 606 3.37 10.77 -24.33
CA LYS A 606 4.51 11.21 -25.15
C LYS A 606 5.70 10.27 -24.96
N ALA A 607 6.62 10.30 -25.91
CA ALA A 607 7.86 9.53 -25.80
C ALA A 607 8.61 9.88 -24.52
N PRO A 608 9.09 8.87 -23.73
CA PRO A 608 9.81 9.12 -22.50
C PRO A 608 11.11 9.90 -22.74
N GLN A 609 11.62 10.52 -21.70
CA GLN A 609 12.87 11.27 -21.77
C GLN A 609 13.86 10.81 -20.71
N VAL A 610 15.14 11.05 -20.96
CA VAL A 610 16.22 10.89 -19.99
C VAL A 610 16.92 12.24 -19.82
N ILE A 611 17.02 12.70 -18.58
CA ILE A 611 17.90 13.78 -18.20
C ILE A 611 19.29 13.15 -18.01
N LEU A 612 20.23 13.49 -18.87
CA LEU A 612 21.62 13.08 -18.73
C LEU A 612 22.43 14.27 -18.20
N ALA A 613 22.80 14.25 -16.93
CA ALA A 613 23.63 15.25 -16.30
C ALA A 613 25.03 14.70 -16.06
N GLN A 614 26.04 15.25 -16.77
CA GLN A 614 27.43 14.82 -16.70
C GLN A 614 28.36 16.03 -16.68
N GLY A 615 29.28 16.08 -15.70
CA GLY A 615 30.17 17.23 -15.52
C GLY A 615 29.35 18.51 -15.27
N ALA A 616 29.63 19.55 -16.06
CA ALA A 616 28.88 20.81 -16.01
C ALA A 616 27.70 20.88 -16.98
N GLY A 617 27.44 19.81 -17.76
CA GLY A 617 26.41 19.77 -18.79
C GLY A 617 25.19 18.94 -18.39
N THR A 618 24.03 19.46 -18.79
CA THR A 618 22.75 18.71 -18.64
C THR A 618 22.06 18.68 -20.00
N ARG A 619 21.63 17.52 -20.44
CA ARG A 619 20.89 17.31 -21.68
C ARG A 619 19.62 16.53 -21.41
N LEU A 620 18.54 16.88 -22.10
CA LEU A 620 17.29 16.15 -22.13
C LEU A 620 17.22 15.37 -23.43
N ILE A 621 17.15 14.07 -23.35
CA ILE A 621 17.20 13.15 -24.47
C ILE A 621 15.85 12.46 -24.57
N THR A 622 15.15 12.65 -25.69
CA THR A 622 13.89 11.94 -25.94
C THR A 622 14.22 10.54 -26.46
N LEU A 623 13.66 9.53 -25.83
CA LEU A 623 13.82 8.13 -26.27
C LEU A 623 13.02 7.90 -27.56
N PRO A 624 13.45 6.94 -28.43
CA PRO A 624 12.64 6.53 -29.57
C PRO A 624 11.22 6.20 -29.14
N ALA A 625 10.24 6.61 -29.94
CA ALA A 625 8.83 6.42 -29.62
C ALA A 625 8.48 4.94 -29.48
N ALA A 626 7.76 4.62 -28.43
CA ALA A 626 7.07 3.36 -28.24
C ALA A 626 5.57 3.55 -28.49
N SER A 627 4.77 2.52 -28.23
CA SER A 627 3.31 2.65 -28.26
C SER A 627 2.83 3.82 -27.37
N PRO A 628 1.79 4.57 -27.76
CA PRO A 628 1.28 5.71 -27.00
C PRO A 628 0.93 5.42 -25.53
N ASN A 629 0.69 4.16 -25.20
CA ASN A 629 0.32 3.72 -23.86
C ASN A 629 1.52 3.10 -23.10
N THR A 630 2.74 3.49 -23.42
CA THR A 630 3.93 3.02 -22.72
C THR A 630 4.19 3.84 -21.47
N VAL A 631 4.29 3.15 -20.34
CA VAL A 631 4.70 3.72 -19.05
C VAL A 631 6.10 3.24 -18.73
N VAL A 632 7.03 4.15 -18.54
CA VAL A 632 8.41 3.83 -18.15
C VAL A 632 8.51 3.73 -16.62
N ARG A 633 9.37 2.84 -16.13
CA ARG A 633 9.47 2.52 -14.71
C ARG A 633 10.85 2.73 -14.14
N THR A 634 11.86 2.25 -14.80
CA THR A 634 13.22 2.22 -14.26
C THR A 634 14.26 2.52 -15.33
N ILE A 635 15.34 3.15 -14.90
CA ILE A 635 16.60 3.21 -15.63
C ILE A 635 17.68 2.60 -14.76
N ARG A 636 18.49 1.68 -15.33
CA ARG A 636 19.56 0.99 -14.61
C ARG A 636 20.79 0.79 -15.49
N GLY A 637 21.95 0.77 -14.86
CA GLY A 637 23.17 0.26 -15.48
C GLY A 637 23.20 -1.26 -15.40
N ILE A 638 23.36 -1.95 -16.51
CA ILE A 638 23.45 -3.41 -16.62
C ILE A 638 24.62 -3.77 -17.53
N GLY A 639 25.67 -4.40 -16.98
CA GLY A 639 26.83 -4.84 -17.77
C GLY A 639 27.61 -3.75 -18.51
N GLY A 640 27.50 -2.49 -18.09
CA GLY A 640 28.08 -1.32 -18.75
C GLY A 640 27.10 -0.53 -19.60
N ASP A 641 25.99 -1.10 -19.99
CA ASP A 641 24.91 -0.44 -20.74
C ASP A 641 23.93 0.24 -19.80
N LEU A 642 23.20 1.26 -20.29
CA LEU A 642 22.02 1.78 -19.63
C LEU A 642 20.78 1.15 -20.24
N VAL A 643 19.89 0.69 -19.37
CA VAL A 643 18.65 0.04 -19.78
C VAL A 643 17.47 0.78 -19.14
N VAL A 644 16.56 1.28 -19.97
CA VAL A 644 15.26 1.81 -19.55
C VAL A 644 14.22 0.70 -19.76
N ARG A 645 13.42 0.46 -18.76
CA ARG A 645 12.34 -0.52 -18.82
C ARG A 645 11.00 0.14 -18.60
N GLY A 646 10.04 -0.26 -19.40
CA GLY A 646 8.66 0.12 -19.34
C GLY A 646 7.72 -1.02 -19.68
N THR A 647 6.44 -0.71 -19.70
CA THR A 647 5.37 -1.61 -20.14
C THR A 647 4.49 -0.85 -21.10
N SER A 648 4.20 -1.44 -22.25
CA SER A 648 3.31 -0.88 -23.27
C SER A 648 2.02 -1.70 -23.33
N VAL A 649 0.89 -1.02 -23.46
CA VAL A 649 -0.42 -1.64 -23.70
C VAL A 649 -0.95 -1.07 -25.00
N ALA A 650 -0.97 -1.84 -26.06
CA ALA A 650 -1.40 -1.38 -27.39
C ALA A 650 -2.90 -1.01 -27.43
N THR A 651 -3.73 -1.76 -26.71
CA THR A 651 -5.17 -1.52 -26.49
C THR A 651 -5.56 -2.03 -25.10
N SER A 652 -6.75 -1.69 -24.62
CA SER A 652 -7.27 -2.20 -23.34
C SER A 652 -7.43 -3.74 -23.29
N THR A 653 -7.35 -4.42 -24.44
CA THR A 653 -7.50 -5.87 -24.59
C THR A 653 -6.22 -6.57 -25.02
N ALA A 654 -5.15 -5.84 -25.36
CA ALA A 654 -3.89 -6.43 -25.77
C ALA A 654 -3.03 -6.80 -24.55
N ASP A 655 -2.25 -7.87 -24.67
CA ASP A 655 -1.26 -8.25 -23.67
C ASP A 655 -0.22 -7.13 -23.49
N PRO A 656 0.08 -6.73 -22.24
CA PRO A 656 1.10 -5.74 -21.99
C PRO A 656 2.47 -6.27 -22.44
N ALA A 657 3.08 -5.59 -23.39
CA ALA A 657 4.41 -5.91 -23.82
C ALA A 657 5.44 -5.21 -22.92
N ARG A 658 6.45 -5.94 -22.49
CA ARG A 658 7.64 -5.34 -21.90
C ARG A 658 8.34 -4.53 -22.98
N VAL A 659 8.68 -3.30 -22.65
CA VAL A 659 9.39 -2.39 -23.54
C VAL A 659 10.74 -2.06 -22.92
N GLU A 660 11.80 -2.16 -23.71
CA GLU A 660 13.15 -1.92 -23.25
C GLU A 660 13.90 -1.06 -24.27
N TRP A 661 14.56 -0.03 -23.80
CA TRP A 661 15.53 0.78 -24.56
C TRP A 661 16.91 0.56 -23.98
N THR A 662 17.89 0.42 -24.82
CA THR A 662 19.27 0.22 -24.39
C THR A 662 20.16 1.30 -24.98
N SER A 663 21.05 1.84 -24.14
CA SER A 663 22.14 2.74 -24.53
C SER A 663 23.47 2.11 -24.20
N LYS A 664 24.35 2.02 -25.18
CA LYS A 664 25.72 1.47 -25.06
C LYS A 664 26.80 2.55 -24.87
N ASP A 665 26.42 3.80 -24.96
CA ASP A 665 27.31 4.97 -24.93
C ASP A 665 27.07 5.88 -23.72
N GLY A 666 26.58 5.31 -22.61
CA GLY A 666 26.32 6.04 -21.38
C GLY A 666 25.14 6.98 -21.44
N GLY A 667 24.14 6.67 -22.25
CA GLY A 667 22.87 7.40 -22.34
C GLY A 667 22.83 8.46 -23.44
N GLN A 668 23.81 8.51 -24.33
CA GLN A 668 23.88 9.53 -25.39
C GLN A 668 22.97 9.18 -26.57
N THR A 669 22.95 7.91 -26.95
CA THR A 669 22.03 7.37 -27.96
C THR A 669 21.29 6.14 -27.41
N TRP A 670 20.12 5.86 -27.96
CA TRP A 670 19.23 4.81 -27.47
C TRP A 670 18.70 3.99 -28.63
N SER A 671 18.60 2.67 -28.42
CA SER A 671 17.97 1.75 -29.35
C SER A 671 16.49 2.11 -29.59
N ALA A 672 15.93 1.64 -30.68
CA ALA A 672 14.47 1.50 -30.77
C ALA A 672 13.95 0.61 -29.64
N PRO A 673 12.69 0.79 -29.18
CA PRO A 673 12.12 -0.05 -28.14
C PRO A 673 11.97 -1.51 -28.64
N SER A 674 12.38 -2.45 -27.81
CA SER A 674 12.28 -3.90 -28.06
C SER A 674 11.31 -4.58 -27.11
#